data_aba0c341e67dbe36ad9a6974ec35d339
#
_entry.id   aba0c341e67dbe36ad9a6974ec35d339
#
_cell.length_a   1.000
_cell.length_b   1.000
_cell.length_c   1.000
_cell.angle_alpha   90.00
_cell.angle_beta   90.00
_cell.angle_gamma   90.00
#
_symmetry.space_group_name_H-M   'P 1'
#
loop_
_entity.id
_entity.type
_entity.pdbx_description
1 polymer ?
#
loop_
_entity_poly.entity_id
_entity_poly.type
_entity_poly.pdbx_seq_one_letter_code
_entity_poly.pdbx_strand_id
1 'polypeptide(L)'
;MKNPETIIANQPELDQNNRDAETARLDLAQTAIKQFQLMEHAQRQAEAHIKENGRLLSLFAKDSTLYFEPSPSADTFAFYPEENKVELPMSWFENDQYTDAELRWAQYHELAHFIDMRKNPEAFLQSFKDIKQTADQLAKSYQDKAPDAEPESMKHYFYEQIHCLYNCLDDIYVNNLVGIKAPCYYSGEGAYDVTNLYRKVGFAEPDLSKLPAHLQFAYSLLRDEMVGQQLGLSQISEEVEEALSKKRLGRSIRDLVNQELKPKPGLLVDPEKRYKLIQTFIEPAYIQLLKGSVDNAIQEKQSESEQQDQQSAQADQQSESGQQDQQSESAEGNQKGAFNPFGQDNDYQATFLDSADEATTQKILESFQEQDKINEMSPEERNQYDIEQQKLKFDREYQITPEMRQEYDKIVNSVSAMRQEMRQFWKNLVGKSIEYHHTIANRQRKGRLNVKDFINQYPQFIASERSGNLNDNTIYDRQQLEKITIEKPESIEISLLIDTSGSMDDPLKLRIAKETAVLLMLSIKDFNTYLDQTRRETNSRLRANTQTITYSDEFEEIKPFEKRTSYLDNEANIIKTISKIVPYGANNDEAPLNFIRESMSPDQVAKIKEQKLKKIVFVITDGAPNDPNANARAIANLTSSGVLTFGFQIGDVDNDDKATFDYVWNQRQNMPLGVVIGDDLQKLPQLLTNTLANTMKGIRL
;
A
#
# COMPACT_ATOMS: atom_id res chain seq x y z
N MET A 1 -59.56 36.72 -6.57
CA MET A 1 -58.86 36.93 -5.27
C MET A 1 -59.00 35.66 -4.47
N LYS A 2 -57.96 34.91 -4.33
CA LYS A 2 -57.94 33.69 -3.52
C LYS A 2 -57.69 34.08 -2.07
N ASN A 3 -58.41 33.44 -1.18
CA ASN A 3 -58.48 33.69 0.25
C ASN A 3 -57.07 33.57 0.91
N PRO A 4 -56.61 34.53 1.74
CA PRO A 4 -55.32 34.49 2.40
C PRO A 4 -55.17 33.37 3.45
N GLU A 5 -56.27 32.77 3.90
CA GLU A 5 -56.23 31.71 4.93
C GLU A 5 -55.70 30.34 4.44
N THR A 6 -55.63 30.13 3.11
CA THR A 6 -55.12 28.85 2.55
C THR A 6 -53.59 28.78 2.42
N ILE A 7 -52.89 29.90 2.65
CA ILE A 7 -51.41 29.95 2.52
C ILE A 7 -50.74 29.65 3.86
N ILE A 8 -51.42 29.80 5.00
CA ILE A 8 -50.81 29.60 6.34
C ILE A 8 -50.84 28.13 6.81
N ALA A 9 -51.69 27.29 6.21
CA ALA A 9 -51.81 25.87 6.63
C ALA A 9 -50.70 24.95 6.09
N ASN A 10 -49.94 25.37 5.07
CA ASN A 10 -48.89 24.54 4.48
C ASN A 10 -47.46 24.87 4.94
N GLN A 11 -47.25 25.90 5.78
CA GLN A 11 -45.92 26.24 6.29
C GLN A 11 -45.38 25.27 7.37
N PRO A 12 -46.16 24.70 8.30
CA PRO A 12 -45.64 23.75 9.27
C PRO A 12 -45.18 22.40 8.66
N GLU A 13 -45.82 21.93 7.58
CA GLU A 13 -45.45 20.69 6.91
C GLU A 13 -44.14 20.84 6.09
N LEU A 14 -43.90 22.00 5.49
CA LEU A 14 -42.66 22.31 4.78
C LEU A 14 -41.47 22.46 5.76
N ASP A 15 -41.69 23.03 6.93
CA ASP A 15 -40.67 23.14 7.99
C ASP A 15 -40.36 21.77 8.63
N GLN A 16 -41.39 20.90 8.76
CA GLN A 16 -41.20 19.54 9.29
C GLN A 16 -40.39 18.67 8.32
N ASN A 17 -40.75 18.66 7.05
CA ASN A 17 -40.01 17.91 6.00
C ASN A 17 -38.54 18.39 5.85
N ASN A 18 -38.30 19.68 6.03
CA ASN A 18 -36.93 20.21 6.01
C ASN A 18 -36.15 19.79 7.26
N ARG A 19 -36.72 19.75 8.45
CA ARG A 19 -36.10 19.27 9.68
C ARG A 19 -35.83 17.77 9.61
N ASP A 20 -36.77 16.99 9.09
CA ASP A 20 -36.63 15.55 8.93
C ASP A 20 -35.48 15.23 7.90
N ALA A 21 -35.41 16.01 6.82
CA ALA A 21 -34.33 15.90 5.85
C ALA A 21 -32.96 16.32 6.41
N GLU A 22 -32.91 17.33 7.27
CA GLU A 22 -31.66 17.77 7.94
C GLU A 22 -31.20 16.75 9.00
N THR A 23 -32.15 16.19 9.75
CA THR A 23 -31.91 15.10 10.71
C THR A 23 -31.37 13.86 10.00
N ALA A 24 -31.99 13.45 8.89
CA ALA A 24 -31.50 12.31 8.09
C ALA A 24 -30.10 12.54 7.51
N ARG A 25 -29.77 13.78 7.11
CA ARG A 25 -28.40 14.14 6.65
C ARG A 25 -27.41 14.10 7.80
N LEU A 26 -27.76 14.53 8.99
CA LEU A 26 -26.91 14.47 10.18
C LEU A 26 -26.66 13.03 10.61
N ASP A 27 -27.68 12.17 10.58
CA ASP A 27 -27.57 10.75 10.90
C ASP A 27 -26.69 10.02 9.87
N LEU A 28 -26.85 10.33 8.59
CA LEU A 28 -25.96 9.81 7.52
C LEU A 28 -24.50 10.26 7.71
N ALA A 29 -24.30 11.54 8.04
CA ALA A 29 -22.94 12.05 8.29
C ALA A 29 -22.32 11.42 9.54
N GLN A 30 -23.08 11.25 10.62
CA GLN A 30 -22.59 10.55 11.82
C GLN A 30 -22.26 9.09 11.56
N THR A 31 -23.09 8.40 10.77
CA THR A 31 -22.86 7.02 10.36
C THR A 31 -21.60 6.92 9.52
N ALA A 32 -21.41 7.81 8.55
CA ALA A 32 -20.19 7.85 7.73
C ALA A 32 -18.92 8.12 8.56
N ILE A 33 -18.99 9.05 9.52
CA ILE A 33 -17.87 9.33 10.45
C ILE A 33 -17.54 8.08 11.29
N LYS A 34 -18.56 7.40 11.79
CA LYS A 34 -18.38 6.18 12.59
C LYS A 34 -17.75 5.06 11.75
N GLN A 35 -18.22 4.86 10.51
CA GLN A 35 -17.65 3.90 9.59
C GLN A 35 -16.18 4.22 9.26
N PHE A 36 -15.87 5.49 9.01
CA PHE A 36 -14.50 5.93 8.78
C PHE A 36 -13.58 5.65 9.99
N GLN A 37 -14.06 5.93 11.21
CA GLN A 37 -13.30 5.65 12.43
C GLN A 37 -13.05 4.15 12.64
N LEU A 38 -14.05 3.31 12.34
CA LEU A 38 -13.91 1.84 12.40
C LEU A 38 -12.88 1.36 11.39
N MET A 39 -12.93 1.87 10.16
CA MET A 39 -11.98 1.51 9.12
C MET A 39 -10.55 1.94 9.46
N GLU A 40 -10.34 3.15 10.00
CA GLU A 40 -9.01 3.57 10.48
C GLU A 40 -8.52 2.71 11.66
N HIS A 41 -9.42 2.27 12.53
CA HIS A 41 -9.09 1.38 13.63
C HIS A 41 -8.65 0.02 13.10
N ALA A 42 -9.45 -0.59 12.22
CA ALA A 42 -9.17 -1.87 11.59
C ALA A 42 -7.82 -1.87 10.83
N GLN A 43 -7.56 -0.81 10.07
CA GLN A 43 -6.29 -0.67 9.35
C GLN A 43 -5.09 -0.66 10.31
N ARG A 44 -5.17 0.14 11.39
CA ARG A 44 -4.09 0.20 12.39
C ARG A 44 -3.86 -1.14 13.08
N GLN A 45 -4.93 -1.88 13.40
CA GLN A 45 -4.83 -3.21 14.01
C GLN A 45 -4.22 -4.22 13.03
N ALA A 46 -4.65 -4.22 11.77
CA ALA A 46 -4.07 -5.09 10.74
C ALA A 46 -2.58 -4.79 10.50
N GLU A 47 -2.19 -3.52 10.41
CA GLU A 47 -0.77 -3.13 10.28
C GLU A 47 0.07 -3.55 11.50
N ALA A 48 -0.48 -3.43 12.71
CA ALA A 48 0.18 -3.89 13.94
C ALA A 48 0.37 -5.41 13.92
N HIS A 49 -0.66 -6.15 13.53
CA HIS A 49 -0.62 -7.61 13.40
C HIS A 49 0.43 -8.06 12.37
N ILE A 50 0.48 -7.41 11.19
CA ILE A 50 1.49 -7.68 10.16
C ILE A 50 2.91 -7.42 10.69
N LYS A 51 3.10 -6.33 11.39
CA LYS A 51 4.39 -5.95 11.96
C LYS A 51 4.90 -6.99 12.97
N GLU A 52 4.00 -7.57 13.76
CA GLU A 52 4.33 -8.56 14.78
C GLU A 52 4.50 -9.96 14.19
N ASN A 53 3.63 -10.35 13.26
CA ASN A 53 3.51 -11.73 12.79
C ASN A 53 4.07 -11.99 11.40
N GLY A 54 4.24 -10.97 10.53
CA GLY A 54 4.62 -11.13 9.13
C GLY A 54 5.87 -11.96 8.89
N ARG A 55 6.88 -11.82 9.78
CA ARG A 55 8.10 -12.65 9.71
C ARG A 55 7.83 -14.14 10.01
N LEU A 56 6.94 -14.43 10.97
CA LEU A 56 6.59 -15.81 11.30
C LEU A 56 5.80 -16.46 10.16
N LEU A 57 4.90 -15.71 9.54
CA LEU A 57 4.12 -16.14 8.39
C LEU A 57 5.02 -16.43 7.17
N SER A 58 5.96 -15.54 6.88
CA SER A 58 6.96 -15.75 5.81
C SER A 58 7.84 -16.98 6.06
N LEU A 59 8.22 -17.22 7.32
CA LEU A 59 8.97 -18.43 7.71
C LEU A 59 8.12 -19.70 7.56
N PHE A 60 6.84 -19.64 7.88
CA PHE A 60 5.89 -20.75 7.70
C PHE A 60 5.76 -21.11 6.22
N ALA A 61 5.59 -20.13 5.36
CA ALA A 61 5.52 -20.30 3.92
C ALA A 61 6.87 -20.71 3.29
N LYS A 62 8.00 -20.53 4.02
CA LYS A 62 9.37 -20.61 3.51
C LYS A 62 9.64 -19.64 2.36
N ASP A 63 9.00 -18.49 2.40
CA ASP A 63 9.12 -17.44 1.40
C ASP A 63 9.34 -16.09 2.07
N SER A 64 10.54 -15.54 1.94
CA SER A 64 10.92 -14.26 2.53
C SER A 64 10.45 -13.05 1.71
N THR A 65 9.94 -13.28 0.50
CA THR A 65 9.43 -12.23 -0.39
C THR A 65 7.93 -12.02 -0.24
N LEU A 66 7.26 -12.92 0.50
CA LEU A 66 5.84 -12.81 0.81
C LEU A 66 5.56 -11.53 1.62
N TYR A 67 4.59 -10.74 1.17
CA TYR A 67 4.15 -9.58 1.92
C TYR A 67 2.64 -9.62 2.18
N PHE A 68 2.20 -8.80 3.15
CA PHE A 68 0.85 -8.81 3.67
C PHE A 68 0.26 -7.41 3.57
N GLU A 69 -0.97 -7.31 3.09
CA GLU A 69 -1.65 -6.04 2.85
C GLU A 69 -3.07 -6.06 3.42
N PRO A 70 -3.44 -5.08 4.28
CA PRO A 70 -4.83 -4.91 4.69
C PRO A 70 -5.68 -4.48 3.50
N SER A 71 -6.84 -5.13 3.30
CA SER A 71 -7.77 -4.83 2.21
C SER A 71 -9.18 -4.57 2.75
N PRO A 72 -9.78 -3.41 2.44
CA PRO A 72 -11.16 -3.11 2.82
C PRO A 72 -12.19 -3.85 1.95
N SER A 73 -11.77 -4.38 0.80
CA SER A 73 -12.63 -5.09 -0.14
C SER A 73 -12.55 -6.61 -0.02
N ALA A 74 -11.61 -7.13 0.77
CA ALA A 74 -11.49 -8.56 1.01
C ALA A 74 -12.45 -8.99 2.12
N ASP A 75 -13.22 -10.03 1.87
CA ASP A 75 -14.11 -10.65 2.86
C ASP A 75 -13.39 -11.72 3.69
N THR A 76 -12.39 -12.38 3.08
CA THR A 76 -11.56 -13.43 3.66
C THR A 76 -10.08 -13.16 3.41
N PHE A 77 -9.21 -13.93 4.07
CA PHE A 77 -7.78 -13.95 3.72
C PHE A 77 -7.61 -14.54 2.33
N ALA A 78 -6.85 -13.88 1.47
CA ALA A 78 -6.61 -14.33 0.11
C ALA A 78 -5.14 -14.23 -0.26
N PHE A 79 -4.64 -15.22 -1.02
CA PHE A 79 -3.28 -15.21 -1.52
C PHE A 79 -3.27 -14.86 -3.03
N TYR A 80 -2.42 -13.90 -3.40
CA TYR A 80 -2.21 -13.47 -4.78
C TYR A 80 -0.80 -13.88 -5.24
N PRO A 81 -0.69 -14.96 -6.02
CA PRO A 81 0.62 -15.51 -6.43
C PRO A 81 1.45 -14.56 -7.29
N GLU A 82 0.81 -13.82 -8.19
CA GLU A 82 1.48 -12.86 -9.09
C GLU A 82 2.22 -11.76 -8.33
N GLU A 83 1.66 -11.34 -7.22
CA GLU A 83 2.19 -10.29 -6.39
C GLU A 83 3.00 -10.82 -5.21
N ASN A 84 2.94 -12.14 -4.99
CA ASN A 84 3.41 -12.81 -3.78
C ASN A 84 2.85 -12.14 -2.51
N LYS A 85 1.54 -11.84 -2.55
CA LYS A 85 0.80 -11.03 -1.57
C LYS A 85 -0.27 -11.86 -0.88
N VAL A 86 -0.43 -11.64 0.42
CA VAL A 86 -1.59 -12.09 1.19
C VAL A 86 -2.42 -10.86 1.57
N GLU A 87 -3.67 -10.80 1.12
CA GLU A 87 -4.62 -9.79 1.58
C GLU A 87 -5.24 -10.21 2.91
N LEU A 88 -5.35 -9.23 3.80
CA LEU A 88 -5.98 -9.39 5.10
C LEU A 88 -7.30 -8.63 5.10
N PRO A 89 -8.45 -9.31 5.35
CA PRO A 89 -9.74 -8.65 5.38
C PRO A 89 -9.80 -7.69 6.57
N MET A 90 -10.00 -6.41 6.32
CA MET A 90 -10.06 -5.40 7.38
C MET A 90 -11.24 -5.62 8.34
N SER A 91 -12.34 -6.22 7.87
CA SER A 91 -13.52 -6.58 8.67
C SER A 91 -13.18 -7.46 9.88
N TRP A 92 -12.14 -8.28 9.79
CA TRP A 92 -11.68 -9.15 10.88
C TRP A 92 -10.95 -8.38 12.00
N PHE A 93 -10.57 -7.12 11.77
CA PHE A 93 -9.86 -6.25 12.71
C PHE A 93 -10.73 -5.10 13.25
N GLU A 94 -12.01 -5.01 12.87
CA GLU A 94 -12.85 -3.86 13.20
C GLU A 94 -13.24 -3.76 14.69
N ASN A 95 -13.50 -4.90 15.34
CA ASN A 95 -14.17 -4.93 16.63
C ASN A 95 -13.45 -5.78 17.70
N ASP A 96 -12.16 -6.04 17.55
CA ASP A 96 -11.38 -6.95 18.42
C ASP A 96 -12.09 -8.31 18.62
N GLN A 97 -12.86 -8.75 17.62
CA GLN A 97 -13.66 -9.97 17.68
C GLN A 97 -12.77 -11.23 17.70
N TYR A 98 -11.63 -11.16 17.02
CA TYR A 98 -10.70 -12.27 16.88
C TYR A 98 -9.41 -11.99 17.68
N THR A 99 -8.91 -13.03 18.34
CA THR A 99 -7.61 -12.97 18.99
C THR A 99 -6.48 -13.05 17.97
N ASP A 100 -5.29 -12.59 18.34
CA ASP A 100 -4.10 -12.68 17.51
C ASP A 100 -3.73 -14.13 17.15
N ALA A 101 -4.04 -15.10 18.01
CA ALA A 101 -3.84 -16.51 17.73
C ALA A 101 -4.84 -17.05 16.69
N GLU A 102 -6.10 -16.63 16.74
CA GLU A 102 -7.13 -16.97 15.74
C GLU A 102 -6.78 -16.38 14.37
N LEU A 103 -6.37 -15.11 14.33
CA LEU A 103 -5.93 -14.44 13.10
C LEU A 103 -4.71 -15.12 12.48
N ARG A 104 -3.70 -15.47 13.30
CA ARG A 104 -2.53 -16.22 12.81
C ARG A 104 -2.88 -17.60 12.27
N TRP A 105 -3.80 -18.31 12.95
CA TRP A 105 -4.21 -19.63 12.48
C TRP A 105 -4.89 -19.54 11.12
N ALA A 106 -5.81 -18.58 10.92
CA ALA A 106 -6.46 -18.34 9.62
C ALA A 106 -5.43 -18.09 8.52
N GLN A 107 -4.43 -17.24 8.80
CA GLN A 107 -3.35 -16.98 7.85
C GLN A 107 -2.47 -18.21 7.58
N TYR A 108 -2.19 -19.04 8.59
CA TYR A 108 -1.47 -20.29 8.38
C TYR A 108 -2.27 -21.28 7.54
N HIS A 109 -3.59 -21.30 7.67
CA HIS A 109 -4.47 -22.10 6.85
C HIS A 109 -4.34 -21.74 5.37
N GLU A 110 -4.49 -20.46 5.02
CA GLU A 110 -4.32 -19.97 3.64
C GLU A 110 -2.92 -20.25 3.08
N LEU A 111 -1.90 -19.96 3.87
CA LEU A 111 -0.53 -20.27 3.48
C LEU A 111 -0.28 -21.77 3.31
N ALA A 112 -1.02 -22.63 4.00
CA ALA A 112 -0.90 -24.09 3.83
C ALA A 112 -1.51 -24.56 2.50
N HIS A 113 -2.62 -23.97 2.05
CA HIS A 113 -3.15 -24.17 0.69
C HIS A 113 -2.11 -23.77 -0.35
N PHE A 114 -1.54 -22.58 -0.23
CA PHE A 114 -0.47 -22.11 -1.11
C PHE A 114 0.73 -23.07 -1.17
N ILE A 115 1.22 -23.49 0.01
CA ILE A 115 2.34 -24.45 0.10
C ILE A 115 2.00 -25.77 -0.59
N ASP A 116 0.75 -26.22 -0.50
CA ASP A 116 0.33 -27.47 -1.10
C ASP A 116 0.17 -27.36 -2.62
N MET A 117 -0.48 -26.30 -3.11
CA MET A 117 -0.59 -26.00 -4.53
C MET A 117 0.77 -25.87 -5.21
N ARG A 118 1.75 -25.24 -4.57
CA ARG A 118 3.11 -25.14 -5.08
C ARG A 118 3.83 -26.46 -5.29
N LYS A 119 3.40 -27.55 -4.67
CA LYS A 119 4.04 -28.86 -4.87
C LYS A 119 3.70 -29.48 -6.22
N ASN A 120 2.46 -29.33 -6.65
CA ASN A 120 1.99 -29.90 -7.90
C ASN A 120 0.75 -29.13 -8.43
N PRO A 121 0.94 -27.91 -8.99
CA PRO A 121 -0.16 -27.08 -9.47
C PRO A 121 -0.92 -27.73 -10.63
N GLU A 122 -0.25 -28.61 -11.43
CA GLU A 122 -0.89 -29.33 -12.52
C GLU A 122 -1.96 -30.29 -12.01
N ALA A 123 -1.73 -30.94 -10.86
CA ALA A 123 -2.73 -31.82 -10.24
C ALA A 123 -3.97 -31.04 -9.79
N PHE A 124 -3.82 -29.86 -9.26
CA PHE A 124 -4.93 -28.97 -8.93
C PHE A 124 -5.72 -28.55 -10.18
N LEU A 125 -5.04 -28.08 -11.22
CA LEU A 125 -5.69 -27.73 -12.49
C LEU A 125 -6.42 -28.92 -13.12
N GLN A 126 -5.87 -30.12 -12.99
CA GLN A 126 -6.54 -31.32 -13.47
C GLN A 126 -7.80 -31.63 -12.65
N SER A 127 -7.76 -31.46 -11.32
CA SER A 127 -8.96 -31.68 -10.49
C SER A 127 -10.10 -30.75 -10.85
N PHE A 128 -9.84 -29.45 -11.12
CA PHE A 128 -10.87 -28.51 -11.58
C PHE A 128 -11.49 -28.93 -12.91
N LYS A 129 -10.69 -29.42 -13.85
CA LYS A 129 -11.20 -29.95 -15.14
C LYS A 129 -12.09 -31.18 -14.93
N ASP A 130 -11.69 -32.08 -14.05
CA ASP A 130 -12.44 -33.27 -13.74
C ASP A 130 -13.76 -32.93 -13.04
N ILE A 131 -13.77 -32.01 -12.10
CA ILE A 131 -14.99 -31.49 -11.45
C ILE A 131 -15.92 -30.85 -12.47
N LYS A 132 -15.42 -30.01 -13.38
CA LYS A 132 -16.21 -29.41 -14.47
C LYS A 132 -16.81 -30.46 -15.38
N GLN A 133 -16.04 -31.50 -15.72
CA GLN A 133 -16.54 -32.59 -16.56
C GLN A 133 -17.66 -33.37 -15.86
N THR A 134 -17.52 -33.67 -14.57
CA THR A 134 -18.55 -34.36 -13.78
C THR A 134 -19.80 -33.48 -13.64
N ALA A 135 -19.65 -32.18 -13.38
CA ALA A 135 -20.76 -31.23 -13.32
C ALA A 135 -21.53 -31.13 -14.64
N ASP A 136 -20.82 -31.11 -15.77
CA ASP A 136 -21.41 -31.07 -17.11
C ASP A 136 -22.25 -32.37 -17.41
N GLN A 137 -21.73 -33.50 -16.95
CA GLN A 137 -22.47 -34.80 -17.09
C GLN A 137 -23.74 -34.81 -16.23
N LEU A 138 -23.66 -34.29 -14.99
CA LEU A 138 -24.80 -34.14 -14.09
C LEU A 138 -25.84 -33.21 -14.69
N ALA A 139 -25.44 -31.99 -15.09
CA ALA A 139 -26.35 -31.02 -15.70
C ALA A 139 -27.12 -31.61 -16.90
N LYS A 140 -26.43 -32.31 -17.79
CA LYS A 140 -27.08 -33.00 -18.91
C LYS A 140 -28.11 -34.06 -18.46
N SER A 141 -27.85 -34.77 -17.37
CA SER A 141 -28.78 -35.79 -16.85
C SER A 141 -30.02 -35.18 -16.17
N TYR A 142 -30.00 -33.91 -15.83
CA TYR A 142 -31.10 -33.18 -15.19
C TYR A 142 -31.89 -32.27 -16.14
N GLN A 143 -31.46 -32.12 -17.41
CA GLN A 143 -32.10 -31.20 -18.35
C GLN A 143 -33.57 -31.56 -18.63
N ASP A 144 -33.89 -32.87 -18.67
CA ASP A 144 -35.28 -33.35 -18.85
C ASP A 144 -36.11 -33.20 -17.56
N LYS A 145 -35.49 -33.23 -16.38
CA LYS A 145 -36.17 -33.09 -15.08
C LYS A 145 -36.46 -31.64 -14.69
N ALA A 146 -35.69 -30.69 -15.22
CA ALA A 146 -35.86 -29.26 -15.00
C ALA A 146 -35.74 -28.48 -16.33
N PRO A 147 -36.74 -28.61 -17.23
CA PRO A 147 -36.67 -28.07 -18.59
C PRO A 147 -36.64 -26.51 -18.61
N ASP A 148 -37.14 -25.88 -17.58
CA ASP A 148 -37.21 -24.42 -17.45
C ASP A 148 -35.89 -23.79 -16.93
N ALA A 149 -34.94 -24.62 -16.48
CA ALA A 149 -33.67 -24.15 -16.00
C ALA A 149 -32.67 -23.89 -17.14
N GLU A 150 -31.84 -22.86 -16.99
CA GLU A 150 -30.75 -22.56 -17.92
C GLU A 150 -29.63 -23.62 -17.82
N PRO A 151 -29.18 -24.22 -18.93
CA PRO A 151 -28.15 -25.27 -18.90
C PRO A 151 -26.82 -24.84 -18.23
N GLU A 152 -26.38 -23.61 -18.45
CA GLU A 152 -25.14 -23.09 -17.83
C GLU A 152 -25.32 -22.88 -16.31
N SER A 153 -26.51 -22.42 -15.87
CA SER A 153 -26.83 -22.32 -14.45
C SER A 153 -26.81 -23.68 -13.75
N MET A 154 -27.34 -24.74 -14.42
CA MET A 154 -27.24 -26.10 -13.89
C MET A 154 -25.80 -26.61 -13.79
N LYS A 155 -24.97 -26.34 -14.80
CA LYS A 155 -23.54 -26.69 -14.74
C LYS A 155 -22.83 -26.00 -13.60
N HIS A 156 -23.07 -24.68 -13.45
CA HIS A 156 -22.49 -23.89 -12.35
C HIS A 156 -22.93 -24.46 -11.00
N TYR A 157 -24.22 -24.72 -10.81
CA TYR A 157 -24.73 -25.30 -9.57
C TYR A 157 -24.05 -26.64 -9.23
N PHE A 158 -23.97 -27.59 -10.16
CA PHE A 158 -23.33 -28.89 -9.91
C PHE A 158 -21.80 -28.74 -9.70
N TYR A 159 -21.17 -27.79 -10.39
CA TYR A 159 -19.77 -27.48 -10.14
C TYR A 159 -19.55 -27.03 -8.71
N GLU A 160 -20.30 -26.04 -8.23
CA GLU A 160 -20.19 -25.53 -6.85
C GLU A 160 -20.43 -26.63 -5.80
N GLN A 161 -21.43 -27.48 -6.02
CA GLN A 161 -21.69 -28.57 -5.06
C GLN A 161 -20.54 -29.61 -5.02
N ILE A 162 -19.96 -29.99 -6.17
CA ILE A 162 -18.83 -30.92 -6.20
C ILE A 162 -17.58 -30.24 -5.65
N HIS A 163 -17.31 -29.00 -6.02
CA HIS A 163 -16.19 -28.20 -5.53
C HIS A 163 -16.22 -28.06 -4.00
N CYS A 164 -17.39 -27.89 -3.41
CA CYS A 164 -17.57 -27.88 -1.96
C CYS A 164 -17.03 -29.15 -1.28
N LEU A 165 -17.22 -30.34 -1.85
CA LEU A 165 -16.62 -31.56 -1.34
C LEU A 165 -15.10 -31.50 -1.35
N TYR A 166 -14.52 -31.07 -2.46
CA TYR A 166 -13.06 -30.99 -2.62
C TYR A 166 -12.46 -29.97 -1.65
N ASN A 167 -13.09 -28.81 -1.48
CA ASN A 167 -12.68 -27.80 -0.51
C ASN A 167 -12.69 -28.36 0.92
N CYS A 168 -13.77 -29.02 1.35
CA CYS A 168 -13.82 -29.65 2.67
C CYS A 168 -12.70 -30.67 2.90
N LEU A 169 -12.35 -31.46 1.88
CA LEU A 169 -11.29 -32.45 1.97
C LEU A 169 -9.90 -31.85 1.91
N ASP A 170 -9.70 -30.78 1.15
CA ASP A 170 -8.45 -30.02 1.13
C ASP A 170 -8.25 -29.27 2.44
N ASP A 171 -9.31 -28.70 3.03
CA ASP A 171 -9.25 -28.09 4.37
C ASP A 171 -8.82 -29.10 5.45
N ILE A 172 -9.34 -30.32 5.39
CA ILE A 172 -8.87 -31.39 6.29
C ILE A 172 -7.35 -31.60 6.13
N TYR A 173 -6.86 -31.62 4.88
CA TYR A 173 -5.45 -31.79 4.61
C TYR A 173 -4.63 -30.63 5.12
N VAL A 174 -4.98 -29.38 4.77
CA VAL A 174 -4.19 -28.18 5.14
C VAL A 174 -4.24 -27.89 6.63
N ASN A 175 -5.37 -28.13 7.30
CA ASN A 175 -5.48 -27.99 8.75
C ASN A 175 -4.51 -28.93 9.49
N ASN A 176 -4.39 -30.17 9.03
CA ASN A 176 -3.41 -31.10 9.56
C ASN A 176 -1.97 -30.70 9.20
N LEU A 177 -1.74 -30.10 8.03
CA LEU A 177 -0.44 -29.55 7.61
C LEU A 177 -0.03 -28.38 8.53
N VAL A 178 -0.96 -27.48 8.86
CA VAL A 178 -0.75 -26.42 9.87
C VAL A 178 -0.37 -27.04 11.20
N GLY A 179 -1.10 -28.06 11.66
CA GLY A 179 -0.80 -28.77 12.91
C GLY A 179 0.59 -29.42 12.94
N ILE A 180 1.08 -29.93 11.80
CA ILE A 180 2.44 -30.48 11.68
C ILE A 180 3.50 -29.37 11.76
N LYS A 181 3.26 -28.22 11.13
CA LYS A 181 4.22 -27.10 11.05
C LYS A 181 4.16 -26.20 12.29
N ALA A 182 2.99 -26.05 12.89
CA ALA A 182 2.72 -25.27 14.09
C ALA A 182 1.94 -26.13 15.11
N PRO A 183 2.61 -27.06 15.83
CA PRO A 183 1.95 -28.08 16.66
C PRO A 183 1.05 -27.54 17.77
N CYS A 184 1.22 -26.29 18.20
CA CYS A 184 0.36 -25.65 19.19
C CYS A 184 -1.11 -25.56 18.74
N TYR A 185 -1.36 -25.50 17.44
CA TYR A 185 -2.72 -25.48 16.87
C TYR A 185 -3.35 -26.85 16.70
N TYR A 186 -2.59 -27.91 16.89
CA TYR A 186 -3.10 -29.29 16.86
C TYR A 186 -3.41 -29.84 18.27
N SER A 187 -2.61 -29.47 19.25
CA SER A 187 -2.77 -29.90 20.63
C SER A 187 -2.31 -28.81 21.60
N GLY A 188 -3.06 -28.58 22.68
CA GLY A 188 -2.79 -27.55 23.67
C GLY A 188 -3.70 -26.33 23.56
N GLU A 189 -3.25 -25.18 24.05
CA GLU A 189 -4.04 -23.94 24.08
C GLU A 189 -4.41 -23.46 22.67
N GLY A 190 -3.52 -23.57 21.70
CA GLY A 190 -3.80 -23.20 20.31
C GLY A 190 -4.93 -23.99 19.66
N ALA A 191 -5.14 -25.25 20.05
CA ALA A 191 -6.28 -26.04 19.59
C ALA A 191 -7.62 -25.48 20.11
N TYR A 192 -7.61 -24.87 21.29
CA TYR A 192 -8.78 -24.16 21.82
C TYR A 192 -9.10 -22.90 21.03
N ASP A 193 -8.07 -22.12 20.61
CA ASP A 193 -8.25 -20.94 19.76
C ASP A 193 -8.88 -21.31 18.42
N VAL A 194 -8.41 -22.39 17.78
CA VAL A 194 -9.01 -22.92 16.54
C VAL A 194 -10.50 -23.27 16.75
N THR A 195 -10.83 -23.98 17.82
CA THR A 195 -12.22 -24.33 18.14
C THR A 195 -13.09 -23.09 18.36
N ASN A 196 -12.54 -22.06 19.02
CA ASN A 196 -13.26 -20.79 19.22
C ASN A 196 -13.48 -20.04 17.90
N LEU A 197 -12.51 -20.06 17.00
CA LEU A 197 -12.65 -19.48 15.68
C LEU A 197 -13.82 -20.16 14.92
N TYR A 198 -13.86 -21.48 14.89
CA TYR A 198 -14.96 -22.22 14.25
C TYR A 198 -16.34 -21.91 14.88
N ARG A 199 -16.41 -21.67 16.21
CA ARG A 199 -17.64 -21.18 16.84
C ARG A 199 -18.07 -19.81 16.35
N LYS A 200 -17.10 -18.88 16.23
CA LYS A 200 -17.37 -17.50 15.82
C LYS A 200 -17.89 -17.40 14.38
N VAL A 201 -17.38 -18.25 13.51
CA VAL A 201 -17.79 -18.32 12.11
C VAL A 201 -18.99 -19.25 11.87
N GLY A 202 -19.61 -19.78 12.93
CA GLY A 202 -20.85 -20.55 12.83
C GLY A 202 -20.68 -22.01 12.41
N PHE A 203 -19.44 -22.52 12.25
CA PHE A 203 -19.17 -23.88 11.79
C PHE A 203 -19.14 -24.95 12.90
N ALA A 204 -19.38 -24.55 14.16
CA ALA A 204 -19.35 -25.46 15.29
C ALA A 204 -20.68 -26.15 15.61
N GLU A 205 -21.76 -25.82 14.88
CA GLU A 205 -23.09 -26.41 15.10
C GLU A 205 -23.07 -27.92 14.82
N PRO A 206 -23.42 -28.78 15.78
CA PRO A 206 -23.38 -30.22 15.61
C PRO A 206 -24.54 -30.80 14.77
N ASP A 207 -25.69 -30.13 14.76
CA ASP A 207 -26.89 -30.58 14.06
C ASP A 207 -26.87 -30.17 12.58
N LEU A 208 -26.34 -31.05 11.73
CA LEU A 208 -26.37 -30.91 10.30
C LEU A 208 -27.60 -31.53 9.63
N SER A 209 -28.54 -32.12 10.40
CA SER A 209 -29.67 -32.88 9.87
C SER A 209 -30.63 -32.06 9.00
N LYS A 210 -30.59 -30.74 9.15
CA LYS A 210 -31.41 -29.81 8.33
C LYS A 210 -30.82 -29.52 6.94
N LEU A 211 -29.56 -29.83 6.74
CA LEU A 211 -28.89 -29.63 5.46
C LEU A 211 -29.23 -30.74 4.46
N PRO A 212 -29.13 -30.49 3.15
CA PRO A 212 -29.18 -31.56 2.16
C PRO A 212 -28.15 -32.67 2.43
N ALA A 213 -28.49 -33.92 2.15
CA ALA A 213 -27.66 -35.08 2.51
C ALA A 213 -26.20 -34.98 2.03
N HIS A 214 -25.97 -34.50 0.82
CA HIS A 214 -24.61 -34.31 0.28
C HIS A 214 -23.80 -33.28 1.08
N LEU A 215 -24.42 -32.18 1.53
CA LEU A 215 -23.74 -31.18 2.38
C LEU A 215 -23.50 -31.72 3.81
N GLN A 216 -24.46 -32.48 4.37
CA GLN A 216 -24.22 -33.20 5.63
C GLN A 216 -22.98 -34.10 5.53
N PHE A 217 -22.80 -34.79 4.41
CA PHE A 217 -21.65 -35.64 4.15
C PHE A 217 -20.32 -34.89 4.17
N ALA A 218 -20.20 -33.82 3.39
CA ALA A 218 -18.96 -33.04 3.29
C ALA A 218 -18.63 -32.31 4.60
N TYR A 219 -19.61 -31.63 5.17
CA TYR A 219 -19.42 -30.82 6.40
C TYR A 219 -19.19 -31.65 7.65
N SER A 220 -19.82 -32.84 7.76
CA SER A 220 -19.52 -33.73 8.89
C SER A 220 -18.07 -34.20 8.87
N LEU A 221 -17.51 -34.49 7.71
CA LEU A 221 -16.10 -34.89 7.60
C LEU A 221 -15.16 -33.76 8.07
N LEU A 222 -15.38 -32.54 7.59
CA LEU A 222 -14.54 -31.38 7.97
C LEU A 222 -14.74 -31.02 9.46
N ARG A 223 -16.00 -30.87 9.90
CA ARG A 223 -16.33 -30.47 11.26
C ARG A 223 -15.84 -31.47 12.31
N ASP A 224 -16.08 -32.77 12.10
CA ASP A 224 -15.71 -33.81 13.05
C ASP A 224 -14.19 -33.90 13.22
N GLU A 225 -13.45 -33.57 12.16
CA GLU A 225 -12.00 -33.49 12.20
C GLU A 225 -11.48 -32.32 13.04
N MET A 226 -12.13 -31.15 12.91
CA MET A 226 -11.63 -29.91 13.52
C MET A 226 -12.12 -29.69 14.94
N VAL A 227 -13.40 -29.94 15.21
CA VAL A 227 -14.05 -29.60 16.47
C VAL A 227 -14.74 -30.78 17.17
N GLY A 228 -14.90 -31.91 16.47
CA GLY A 228 -15.65 -33.06 16.95
C GLY A 228 -15.16 -33.62 18.27
N GLN A 229 -13.86 -33.62 18.52
CA GLN A 229 -13.29 -34.08 19.79
C GLN A 229 -13.64 -33.16 20.99
N GLN A 230 -13.87 -31.86 20.74
CA GLN A 230 -14.15 -30.86 21.78
C GLN A 230 -15.65 -30.56 21.94
N LEU A 231 -16.42 -30.64 20.85
CA LEU A 231 -17.83 -30.23 20.81
C LEU A 231 -18.80 -31.38 20.53
N GLY A 232 -18.30 -32.60 20.38
CA GLY A 232 -19.11 -33.77 19.98
C GLY A 232 -19.15 -33.99 18.49
N LEU A 233 -19.54 -35.19 18.05
CA LEU A 233 -19.66 -35.51 16.63
C LEU A 233 -20.89 -34.86 16.00
N SER A 234 -20.87 -34.72 14.68
CA SER A 234 -21.98 -34.17 13.91
C SER A 234 -23.19 -35.08 13.93
N GLN A 235 -24.38 -34.48 14.09
CA GLN A 235 -25.66 -35.17 13.97
C GLN A 235 -26.08 -35.10 12.49
N ILE A 236 -26.15 -36.25 11.86
CA ILE A 236 -26.44 -36.42 10.42
C ILE A 236 -27.55 -37.46 10.21
N SER A 237 -28.14 -37.49 9.04
CA SER A 237 -29.15 -38.46 8.69
C SER A 237 -28.58 -39.88 8.60
N GLU A 238 -29.42 -40.90 8.76
CA GLU A 238 -29.04 -42.33 8.69
C GLU A 238 -28.45 -42.66 7.31
N GLU A 239 -28.98 -42.11 6.24
CA GLU A 239 -28.50 -42.25 4.89
C GLU A 239 -27.05 -41.80 4.73
N VAL A 240 -26.70 -40.65 5.30
CA VAL A 240 -25.35 -40.08 5.27
C VAL A 240 -24.39 -40.92 6.12
N GLU A 241 -24.83 -41.37 7.30
CA GLU A 241 -24.02 -42.26 8.15
C GLU A 241 -23.74 -43.58 7.47
N GLU A 242 -24.76 -44.18 6.77
CA GLU A 242 -24.56 -45.38 5.98
C GLU A 242 -23.51 -45.15 4.85
N ALA A 243 -23.62 -44.02 4.13
CA ALA A 243 -22.68 -43.70 3.05
C ALA A 243 -21.25 -43.56 3.55
N LEU A 244 -21.04 -42.87 4.70
CA LEU A 244 -19.73 -42.66 5.35
C LEU A 244 -19.11 -43.95 5.90
N SER A 245 -19.95 -44.83 6.44
CA SER A 245 -19.54 -46.06 7.09
C SER A 245 -19.39 -47.25 6.16
N LYS A 246 -19.97 -47.19 4.93
CA LYS A 246 -19.94 -48.24 3.93
C LYS A 246 -18.50 -48.58 3.52
N LYS A 247 -18.12 -49.82 3.74
CA LYS A 247 -16.77 -50.27 3.41
C LYS A 247 -16.58 -50.53 1.94
N ARG A 248 -15.59 -49.88 1.34
CA ARG A 248 -15.07 -50.14 0.02
C ARG A 248 -13.62 -50.63 0.13
N LEU A 249 -13.30 -51.77 -0.42
CA LEU A 249 -11.98 -52.41 -0.25
C LEU A 249 -11.57 -52.60 1.23
N GLY A 250 -12.56 -52.88 2.08
CA GLY A 250 -12.34 -53.12 3.52
C GLY A 250 -12.23 -51.87 4.40
N ARG A 251 -12.32 -50.68 3.83
CA ARG A 251 -12.23 -49.38 4.54
C ARG A 251 -13.49 -48.56 4.34
N SER A 252 -13.94 -47.86 5.37
CA SER A 252 -14.98 -46.83 5.26
C SER A 252 -14.40 -45.52 4.68
N ILE A 253 -15.29 -44.59 4.28
CA ILE A 253 -14.85 -43.26 3.82
C ILE A 253 -14.15 -42.51 4.96
N ARG A 254 -14.68 -42.59 6.19
CA ARG A 254 -14.00 -41.99 7.38
C ARG A 254 -12.59 -42.55 7.56
N ASP A 255 -12.39 -43.90 7.37
CA ASP A 255 -11.07 -44.51 7.45
C ASP A 255 -10.13 -44.00 6.34
N LEU A 256 -10.62 -43.80 5.12
CA LEU A 256 -9.84 -43.30 3.99
C LEU A 256 -9.38 -41.86 4.27
N VAL A 257 -10.28 -40.99 4.69
CA VAL A 257 -9.94 -39.59 5.08
C VAL A 257 -8.88 -39.59 6.18
N ASN A 258 -9.09 -40.33 7.25
CA ASN A 258 -8.19 -40.37 8.39
C ASN A 258 -6.81 -40.97 8.11
N GLN A 259 -6.72 -41.96 7.25
CA GLN A 259 -5.49 -42.74 7.04
C GLN A 259 -4.69 -42.28 5.83
N GLU A 260 -5.36 -41.83 4.76
CA GLU A 260 -4.75 -41.61 3.46
C GLU A 260 -4.76 -40.11 3.03
N LEU A 261 -5.76 -39.31 3.45
CA LEU A 261 -5.80 -37.90 3.08
C LEU A 261 -4.99 -37.02 4.04
N LYS A 262 -4.91 -37.37 5.32
CA LYS A 262 -4.16 -36.55 6.29
C LYS A 262 -2.66 -36.67 6.10
N PRO A 263 -1.93 -35.56 6.07
CA PRO A 263 -0.48 -35.57 6.07
C PRO A 263 0.06 -36.13 7.38
N LYS A 264 1.23 -36.78 7.32
CA LYS A 264 1.93 -37.27 8.51
C LYS A 264 3.28 -36.59 8.64
N PRO A 265 3.85 -36.44 9.83
CA PRO A 265 5.20 -35.89 9.98
C PRO A 265 6.22 -36.65 9.12
N GLY A 266 6.88 -35.92 8.20
CA GLY A 266 7.83 -36.48 7.26
C GLY A 266 7.23 -37.21 6.04
N LEU A 267 5.91 -37.33 5.96
CA LEU A 267 5.22 -37.97 4.82
C LEU A 267 4.02 -37.10 4.40
N LEU A 268 4.26 -36.20 3.47
CA LEU A 268 3.20 -35.38 2.86
C LEU A 268 2.56 -36.17 1.70
N VAL A 269 1.25 -36.12 1.63
CA VAL A 269 0.51 -36.78 0.53
C VAL A 269 0.62 -35.90 -0.71
N ASP A 270 0.96 -36.51 -1.84
CA ASP A 270 1.01 -35.83 -3.12
C ASP A 270 -0.40 -35.44 -3.57
N PRO A 271 -0.64 -34.19 -4.07
CA PRO A 271 -1.96 -33.76 -4.54
C PRO A 271 -2.60 -34.67 -5.57
N GLU A 272 -1.84 -35.15 -6.57
CA GLU A 272 -2.37 -36.07 -7.60
C GLU A 272 -2.92 -37.34 -6.98
N LYS A 273 -2.18 -37.94 -6.04
CA LYS A 273 -2.65 -39.17 -5.36
C LYS A 273 -3.87 -38.90 -4.51
N ARG A 274 -3.93 -37.74 -3.86
CA ARG A 274 -5.06 -37.31 -3.02
C ARG A 274 -6.33 -37.15 -3.88
N TYR A 275 -6.26 -36.40 -4.97
CA TYR A 275 -7.41 -36.22 -5.87
C TYR A 275 -7.87 -37.51 -6.52
N LYS A 276 -6.95 -38.36 -6.93
CA LYS A 276 -7.30 -39.65 -7.47
C LYS A 276 -8.01 -40.55 -6.47
N LEU A 277 -7.66 -40.46 -5.21
CA LEU A 277 -8.34 -41.19 -4.13
C LEU A 277 -9.75 -40.63 -3.91
N ILE A 278 -9.90 -39.30 -3.90
CA ILE A 278 -11.21 -38.64 -3.78
C ILE A 278 -12.13 -39.08 -4.92
N GLN A 279 -11.69 -38.92 -6.14
CA GLN A 279 -12.45 -39.30 -7.36
C GLN A 279 -12.87 -40.77 -7.39
N THR A 280 -11.98 -41.63 -6.93
CA THR A 280 -12.25 -43.10 -7.02
C THR A 280 -13.17 -43.59 -5.92
N PHE A 281 -13.06 -43.08 -4.71
CA PHE A 281 -13.70 -43.67 -3.55
C PHE A 281 -14.70 -42.77 -2.81
N ILE A 282 -14.52 -41.46 -2.81
CA ILE A 282 -15.32 -40.53 -2.00
C ILE A 282 -16.37 -39.85 -2.86
N GLU A 283 -15.97 -39.20 -3.95
CA GLU A 283 -16.85 -38.47 -4.87
C GLU A 283 -18.07 -39.31 -5.35
N PRO A 284 -17.95 -40.59 -5.73
CA PRO A 284 -19.11 -41.36 -6.16
C PRO A 284 -20.21 -41.55 -5.10
N ALA A 285 -19.84 -41.59 -3.81
CA ALA A 285 -20.82 -41.64 -2.74
C ALA A 285 -21.48 -40.26 -2.53
N TYR A 286 -20.71 -39.20 -2.59
CA TYR A 286 -21.18 -37.82 -2.51
C TYR A 286 -22.16 -37.50 -3.65
N ILE A 287 -21.81 -37.85 -4.91
CA ILE A 287 -22.68 -37.64 -6.08
C ILE A 287 -23.98 -38.42 -5.95
N GLN A 288 -23.96 -39.59 -5.36
CA GLN A 288 -25.22 -40.35 -5.12
C GLN A 288 -26.13 -39.57 -4.16
N LEU A 289 -25.61 -39.02 -3.09
CA LEU A 289 -26.35 -38.18 -2.13
C LEU A 289 -26.80 -36.87 -2.77
N LEU A 290 -25.94 -36.23 -3.57
CA LEU A 290 -26.28 -35.00 -4.32
C LEU A 290 -27.46 -35.23 -5.25
N LYS A 291 -27.45 -36.32 -6.02
CA LYS A 291 -28.59 -36.70 -6.89
C LYS A 291 -29.87 -36.90 -6.10
N GLY A 292 -29.80 -37.65 -4.99
CA GLY A 292 -30.96 -37.88 -4.13
C GLY A 292 -31.53 -36.56 -3.55
N SER A 293 -30.66 -35.69 -3.07
CA SER A 293 -31.06 -34.38 -2.54
C SER A 293 -31.75 -33.51 -3.61
N VAL A 294 -31.15 -33.43 -4.82
CA VAL A 294 -31.73 -32.65 -5.94
C VAL A 294 -33.05 -33.23 -6.42
N ASP A 295 -33.15 -34.56 -6.55
CA ASP A 295 -34.41 -35.23 -6.96
C ASP A 295 -35.54 -34.95 -5.96
N ASN A 296 -35.27 -35.02 -4.66
CA ASN A 296 -36.24 -34.72 -3.62
C ASN A 296 -36.72 -33.25 -3.71
N ALA A 297 -35.77 -32.30 -3.85
CA ALA A 297 -36.08 -30.88 -3.92
C ALA A 297 -36.93 -30.53 -5.19
N ILE A 298 -36.66 -31.17 -6.33
CA ILE A 298 -37.49 -31.01 -7.54
C ILE A 298 -38.89 -31.56 -7.32
N GLN A 299 -39.03 -32.73 -6.68
CA GLN A 299 -40.34 -33.33 -6.40
C GLN A 299 -41.18 -32.48 -5.40
N GLU A 300 -40.55 -31.92 -4.37
CA GLU A 300 -41.19 -31.03 -3.44
C GLU A 300 -41.76 -29.78 -4.13
N LYS A 301 -40.96 -29.11 -4.98
CA LYS A 301 -41.41 -27.95 -5.75
C LYS A 301 -42.57 -28.28 -6.71
N GLN A 302 -42.52 -29.45 -7.34
CA GLN A 302 -43.62 -29.89 -8.22
C GLN A 302 -44.92 -30.15 -7.44
N SER A 303 -44.84 -30.76 -6.25
CA SER A 303 -45.99 -30.98 -5.39
C SER A 303 -46.61 -29.70 -4.79
N GLU A 304 -45.77 -28.70 -4.49
CA GLU A 304 -46.23 -27.40 -4.02
C GLU A 304 -46.92 -26.59 -5.11
N SER A 305 -46.42 -26.64 -6.37
CA SER A 305 -47.08 -25.98 -7.50
C SER A 305 -48.44 -26.62 -7.82
N GLU A 306 -48.53 -27.95 -7.79
CA GLU A 306 -49.83 -28.66 -7.99
C GLU A 306 -50.86 -28.33 -6.88
N GLN A 307 -50.42 -28.09 -5.62
CA GLN A 307 -51.31 -27.70 -4.54
C GLN A 307 -51.79 -26.24 -4.66
N GLN A 308 -50.91 -25.30 -5.14
CA GLN A 308 -51.31 -23.93 -5.42
C GLN A 308 -52.28 -23.82 -6.58
N ASP A 309 -52.08 -24.60 -7.66
CA ASP A 309 -53.02 -24.64 -8.78
C ASP A 309 -54.38 -25.23 -8.38
N GLN A 310 -54.44 -26.22 -7.47
CA GLN A 310 -55.68 -26.75 -6.93
C GLN A 310 -56.40 -25.78 -6.00
N GLN A 311 -55.67 -24.95 -5.22
CA GLN A 311 -56.25 -23.91 -4.38
C GLN A 311 -56.75 -22.73 -5.20
N SER A 312 -56.05 -22.29 -6.23
CA SER A 312 -56.50 -21.26 -7.15
C SER A 312 -57.72 -21.69 -7.95
N ALA A 313 -57.78 -22.95 -8.44
CA ALA A 313 -58.94 -23.51 -9.12
C ALA A 313 -60.20 -23.63 -8.21
N GLN A 314 -60.05 -23.80 -6.88
CA GLN A 314 -61.13 -23.77 -5.90
C GLN A 314 -61.57 -22.34 -5.51
N ALA A 315 -60.67 -21.37 -5.59
CA ALA A 315 -60.96 -19.95 -5.33
C ALA A 315 -61.76 -19.32 -6.50
N ASP A 316 -61.52 -19.73 -7.75
CA ASP A 316 -62.23 -19.25 -8.94
C ASP A 316 -63.69 -19.79 -9.04
N GLN A 317 -64.02 -20.88 -8.34
CA GLN A 317 -65.39 -21.35 -8.25
C GLN A 317 -66.28 -20.63 -7.22
N GLN A 318 -65.73 -19.71 -6.39
CA GLN A 318 -66.48 -18.96 -5.38
C GLN A 318 -66.56 -17.44 -5.61
N SER A 319 -66.04 -16.90 -6.69
CA SER A 319 -66.06 -15.48 -6.99
C SER A 319 -66.65 -15.13 -8.35
N GLU A 320 -67.93 -15.47 -8.56
CA GLU A 320 -68.80 -14.76 -9.51
C GLU A 320 -69.55 -13.69 -8.78
N SER A 321 -68.95 -12.54 -8.53
CA SER A 321 -69.62 -11.23 -8.52
C SER A 321 -68.62 -10.10 -8.13
N GLY A 322 -68.39 -9.20 -9.07
CA GLY A 322 -68.03 -7.82 -8.77
C GLY A 322 -66.63 -7.32 -9.14
N GLN A 323 -66.52 -6.94 -10.39
CA GLN A 323 -65.92 -5.72 -10.94
C GLN A 323 -64.56 -5.18 -10.42
N GLN A 324 -63.69 -5.06 -11.37
CA GLN A 324 -62.89 -3.90 -11.83
C GLN A 324 -61.38 -3.97 -11.59
N ASP A 325 -60.73 -4.13 -12.73
CA ASP A 325 -59.54 -3.46 -13.26
C ASP A 325 -58.37 -3.13 -12.32
N GLN A 326 -57.35 -3.96 -12.38
CA GLN A 326 -55.99 -3.45 -12.60
C GLN A 326 -55.16 -4.48 -13.41
N GLN A 327 -54.99 -4.17 -14.69
CA GLN A 327 -54.02 -4.82 -15.56
C GLN A 327 -52.60 -4.61 -15.01
N SER A 328 -52.00 -5.65 -14.49
CA SER A 328 -50.55 -5.78 -14.48
C SER A 328 -50.14 -6.64 -15.69
N GLU A 329 -49.65 -6.01 -16.72
CA GLU A 329 -48.96 -6.66 -17.83
C GLU A 329 -47.72 -7.40 -17.27
N SER A 330 -47.87 -8.69 -17.00
CA SER A 330 -46.71 -9.59 -16.92
C SER A 330 -46.31 -9.96 -18.35
N ALA A 331 -45.30 -9.33 -18.83
CA ALA A 331 -44.59 -9.79 -20.05
C ALA A 331 -44.03 -11.18 -19.79
N GLU A 332 -44.75 -12.20 -20.26
CA GLU A 332 -44.21 -13.55 -20.43
C GLU A 332 -43.14 -13.56 -21.54
N GLY A 333 -41.92 -13.17 -21.19
CA GLY A 333 -40.74 -13.56 -21.89
C GLY A 333 -40.25 -14.85 -21.25
N ASN A 334 -40.22 -15.95 -22.02
CA ASN A 334 -39.65 -17.25 -21.67
C ASN A 334 -38.12 -17.08 -21.37
N GLN A 335 -37.76 -16.44 -20.28
CA GLN A 335 -36.39 -16.46 -19.74
C GLN A 335 -36.28 -17.69 -18.83
N LYS A 336 -35.49 -18.67 -19.28
CA LYS A 336 -35.12 -19.81 -18.43
C LYS A 336 -34.51 -19.25 -17.15
N GLY A 337 -35.00 -19.72 -16.01
CA GLY A 337 -34.56 -19.25 -14.69
C GLY A 337 -33.26 -19.89 -14.21
N ALA A 338 -32.64 -19.30 -13.20
CA ALA A 338 -31.48 -19.88 -12.52
C ALA A 338 -31.87 -21.23 -11.90
N PHE A 339 -31.03 -22.24 -12.05
CA PHE A 339 -31.24 -23.57 -11.44
C PHE A 339 -30.85 -23.50 -9.96
N ASN A 340 -31.82 -23.39 -9.11
CA ASN A 340 -31.65 -23.46 -7.64
C ASN A 340 -32.75 -24.37 -7.07
N PRO A 341 -32.48 -25.66 -6.86
CA PRO A 341 -33.47 -26.62 -6.38
C PRO A 341 -33.93 -26.34 -4.95
N PHE A 342 -33.10 -25.69 -4.11
CA PHE A 342 -33.40 -25.46 -2.69
C PHE A 342 -33.97 -24.06 -2.36
N GLY A 343 -34.14 -23.16 -3.35
CA GLY A 343 -34.66 -21.80 -3.16
C GLY A 343 -33.60 -20.77 -2.69
N GLN A 344 -33.99 -19.47 -2.68
CA GLN A 344 -33.05 -18.37 -2.40
C GLN A 344 -32.59 -18.28 -0.95
N ASP A 345 -33.30 -18.92 0.00
CA ASP A 345 -32.96 -18.82 1.44
C ASP A 345 -31.89 -19.82 1.90
N ASN A 346 -31.36 -20.64 1.00
CA ASN A 346 -30.39 -21.67 1.31
C ASN A 346 -29.04 -21.39 0.63
N ASP A 347 -28.49 -20.22 0.84
CA ASP A 347 -27.08 -19.92 0.57
C ASP A 347 -26.20 -20.66 1.59
N TYR A 348 -26.19 -21.98 1.50
CA TYR A 348 -25.22 -22.82 2.22
C TYR A 348 -23.85 -22.70 1.51
N GLN A 349 -23.26 -21.53 1.56
CA GLN A 349 -21.86 -21.37 1.24
C GLN A 349 -21.07 -21.83 2.46
N ALA A 350 -20.46 -23.00 2.37
CA ALA A 350 -19.37 -23.39 3.26
C ALA A 350 -18.11 -22.59 2.91
N THR A 351 -18.24 -21.31 2.83
CA THR A 351 -17.10 -20.42 2.67
C THR A 351 -16.43 -20.26 4.02
N PHE A 352 -15.72 -21.29 4.41
CA PHE A 352 -14.70 -21.14 5.41
C PHE A 352 -13.40 -20.78 4.74
N LEU A 353 -13.16 -19.97 3.88
CA LEU A 353 -11.92 -19.60 3.20
C LEU A 353 -11.85 -20.28 1.82
N ASP A 354 -12.36 -19.60 0.82
CA ASP A 354 -12.36 -20.05 -0.56
C ASP A 354 -11.01 -19.71 -1.23
N SER A 355 -9.97 -20.47 -0.87
CA SER A 355 -8.59 -20.14 -1.19
C SER A 355 -8.02 -20.88 -2.40
N ALA A 356 -8.72 -21.90 -2.88
CA ALA A 356 -8.21 -22.77 -3.95
C ALA A 356 -9.10 -22.72 -5.20
N ASP A 357 -9.10 -21.59 -5.91
CA ASP A 357 -9.74 -21.50 -7.20
C ASP A 357 -8.80 -21.86 -8.38
N GLU A 358 -9.39 -22.14 -9.54
CA GLU A 358 -8.64 -22.49 -10.75
C GLU A 358 -7.75 -21.34 -11.23
N ALA A 359 -8.22 -20.09 -11.10
CA ALA A 359 -7.50 -18.90 -11.54
C ALA A 359 -6.23 -18.69 -10.69
N THR A 360 -6.35 -18.81 -9.38
CA THR A 360 -5.21 -18.75 -8.46
C THR A 360 -4.20 -19.86 -8.73
N THR A 361 -4.68 -21.09 -8.98
CA THR A 361 -3.80 -22.21 -9.30
C THR A 361 -3.06 -22.01 -10.63
N GLN A 362 -3.74 -21.46 -11.64
CA GLN A 362 -3.13 -21.14 -12.93
C GLN A 362 -2.02 -20.09 -12.77
N LYS A 363 -2.24 -19.07 -11.98
CA LYS A 363 -1.25 -18.02 -11.67
C LYS A 363 -0.01 -18.58 -10.93
N ILE A 364 -0.23 -19.53 -10.02
CA ILE A 364 0.87 -20.25 -9.36
C ILE A 364 1.71 -21.02 -10.37
N LEU A 365 1.08 -21.71 -11.32
CA LEU A 365 1.80 -22.42 -12.38
C LEU A 365 2.62 -21.46 -13.26
N GLU A 366 2.04 -20.32 -13.63
CA GLU A 366 2.74 -19.27 -14.37
C GLU A 366 3.93 -18.71 -13.60
N SER A 367 3.78 -18.50 -12.29
CA SER A 367 4.88 -18.04 -11.42
C SER A 367 6.05 -19.03 -11.37
N PHE A 368 5.78 -20.34 -11.46
CA PHE A 368 6.85 -21.35 -11.55
C PHE A 368 7.56 -21.33 -12.88
N GLN A 369 6.82 -21.19 -13.97
CA GLN A 369 7.42 -21.05 -15.30
C GLN A 369 8.29 -19.80 -15.40
N GLU A 370 7.90 -18.71 -14.73
CA GLU A 370 8.71 -17.52 -14.61
C GLU A 370 9.96 -17.75 -13.74
N GLN A 371 9.81 -18.47 -12.61
CA GLN A 371 10.93 -18.82 -11.75
C GLN A 371 11.97 -19.72 -12.47
N ASP A 372 11.52 -20.65 -13.31
CA ASP A 372 12.41 -21.46 -14.12
C ASP A 372 13.16 -20.61 -15.15
N LYS A 373 12.50 -19.64 -15.79
CA LYS A 373 13.17 -18.68 -16.67
C LYS A 373 14.22 -17.85 -15.91
N ILE A 374 13.90 -17.41 -14.68
CA ILE A 374 14.87 -16.67 -13.82
C ILE A 374 16.07 -17.54 -13.48
N ASN A 375 15.87 -18.84 -13.23
CA ASN A 375 16.94 -19.77 -12.91
C ASN A 375 17.89 -20.02 -14.10
N GLU A 376 17.38 -19.91 -15.33
CA GLU A 376 18.16 -20.02 -16.57
C GLU A 376 18.90 -18.72 -16.95
N MET A 377 18.56 -17.58 -16.33
CA MET A 377 19.22 -16.30 -16.58
C MET A 377 20.68 -16.30 -16.16
N SER A 378 21.51 -15.60 -16.93
CA SER A 378 22.88 -15.27 -16.53
C SER A 378 22.90 -14.40 -15.27
N PRO A 379 24.01 -14.32 -14.53
CA PRO A 379 24.13 -13.46 -13.35
C PRO A 379 23.81 -11.97 -13.63
N GLU A 380 24.16 -11.49 -14.83
CA GLU A 380 23.89 -10.12 -15.26
C GLU A 380 22.39 -9.89 -15.52
N GLU A 381 21.74 -10.80 -16.24
CA GLU A 381 20.29 -10.74 -16.51
C GLU A 381 19.48 -10.85 -15.22
N ARG A 382 19.90 -11.76 -14.32
CA ARG A 382 19.24 -11.92 -13.01
C ARG A 382 19.35 -10.64 -12.15
N ASN A 383 20.54 -10.03 -12.11
CA ASN A 383 20.73 -8.76 -11.40
C ASN A 383 19.84 -7.64 -11.98
N GLN A 384 19.68 -7.61 -13.30
CA GLN A 384 18.81 -6.62 -13.96
C GLN A 384 17.34 -6.89 -13.66
N TYR A 385 16.92 -8.14 -13.68
CA TYR A 385 15.56 -8.57 -13.29
C TYR A 385 15.27 -8.20 -11.81
N ASP A 386 16.19 -8.50 -10.89
CA ASP A 386 16.02 -8.14 -9.47
C ASP A 386 15.88 -6.63 -9.24
N ILE A 387 16.64 -5.82 -9.98
CA ILE A 387 16.55 -4.36 -9.94
C ILE A 387 15.16 -3.91 -10.46
N GLU A 388 14.66 -4.52 -11.51
CA GLU A 388 13.38 -4.20 -12.11
C GLU A 388 12.21 -4.57 -11.17
N GLN A 389 12.27 -5.75 -10.55
CA GLN A 389 11.29 -6.16 -9.54
C GLN A 389 11.29 -5.24 -8.30
N GLN A 390 12.47 -4.83 -7.83
CA GLN A 390 12.56 -3.86 -6.74
C GLN A 390 11.94 -2.50 -7.10
N LYS A 391 12.10 -2.05 -8.35
CA LYS A 391 11.45 -0.82 -8.85
C LYS A 391 9.92 -0.98 -8.89
N LEU A 392 9.42 -2.10 -9.44
CA LEU A 392 7.97 -2.37 -9.51
C LEU A 392 7.34 -2.42 -8.10
N LYS A 393 8.01 -3.09 -7.15
CA LYS A 393 7.57 -3.12 -5.76
C LYS A 393 7.52 -1.72 -5.15
N PHE A 394 8.57 -0.94 -5.35
CA PHE A 394 8.61 0.46 -4.91
C PHE A 394 7.48 1.30 -5.53
N ASP A 395 7.25 1.15 -6.84
CA ASP A 395 6.22 1.91 -7.54
C ASP A 395 4.81 1.59 -7.01
N ARG A 396 4.52 0.32 -6.71
CA ARG A 396 3.27 -0.09 -6.08
C ARG A 396 3.13 0.49 -4.66
N GLU A 397 4.15 0.33 -3.82
CA GLU A 397 4.14 0.80 -2.42
C GLU A 397 3.87 2.31 -2.34
N TYR A 398 4.43 3.09 -3.26
CA TYR A 398 4.27 4.53 -3.28
C TYR A 398 3.22 5.04 -4.27
N GLN A 399 2.42 4.16 -4.88
CA GLN A 399 1.37 4.51 -5.86
C GLN A 399 1.91 5.34 -7.04
N ILE A 400 3.03 4.92 -7.59
CA ILE A 400 3.67 5.52 -8.75
C ILE A 400 3.20 4.79 -10.00
N THR A 401 2.58 5.53 -10.93
CA THR A 401 2.14 4.94 -12.20
C THR A 401 3.30 4.69 -13.16
N PRO A 402 3.16 3.78 -14.14
CA PRO A 402 4.19 3.55 -15.15
C PRO A 402 4.59 4.82 -15.92
N GLU A 403 3.63 5.72 -16.18
CA GLU A 403 3.86 6.99 -16.87
C GLU A 403 4.72 7.92 -16.01
N MET A 404 4.40 8.05 -14.71
CA MET A 404 5.19 8.84 -13.75
C MET A 404 6.63 8.32 -13.66
N ARG A 405 6.81 7.00 -13.61
CA ARG A 405 8.13 6.35 -13.58
C ARG A 405 8.89 6.62 -14.88
N GLN A 406 8.27 6.44 -16.03
CA GLN A 406 8.91 6.67 -17.32
C GLN A 406 9.33 8.14 -17.49
N GLU A 407 8.47 9.08 -17.09
CA GLU A 407 8.81 10.52 -17.12
C GLU A 407 10.02 10.82 -16.22
N TYR A 408 10.00 10.31 -14.99
CA TYR A 408 11.11 10.47 -14.04
C TYR A 408 12.43 9.91 -14.60
N ASP A 409 12.43 8.68 -15.09
CA ASP A 409 13.63 8.03 -15.64
C ASP A 409 14.18 8.79 -16.85
N LYS A 410 13.34 9.31 -17.72
CA LYS A 410 13.73 10.19 -18.85
C LYS A 410 14.43 11.47 -18.35
N ILE A 411 13.82 12.12 -17.35
CA ILE A 411 14.37 13.36 -16.77
C ILE A 411 15.69 13.10 -16.05
N VAL A 412 15.77 12.04 -15.24
CA VAL A 412 17.01 11.68 -14.53
C VAL A 412 18.16 11.42 -15.49
N ASN A 413 17.86 10.74 -16.61
CA ASN A 413 18.88 10.50 -17.66
C ASN A 413 19.33 11.80 -18.34
N SER A 414 18.42 12.74 -18.65
CA SER A 414 18.76 14.01 -19.28
C SER A 414 19.64 14.89 -18.37
N VAL A 415 19.41 14.88 -17.05
CA VAL A 415 20.18 15.70 -16.10
C VAL A 415 21.40 14.99 -15.50
N SER A 416 21.69 13.77 -15.90
CA SER A 416 22.72 12.91 -15.27
C SER A 416 24.11 13.53 -15.26
N ALA A 417 24.55 14.14 -16.35
CA ALA A 417 25.84 14.81 -16.46
C ALA A 417 25.96 16.00 -15.49
N MET A 418 24.95 16.88 -15.47
CA MET A 418 24.90 18.03 -14.57
C MET A 418 24.82 17.60 -13.10
N ARG A 419 24.09 16.53 -12.80
CA ARG A 419 24.05 15.95 -11.45
C ARG A 419 25.42 15.47 -11.01
N GLN A 420 26.22 14.89 -11.91
CA GLN A 420 27.59 14.46 -11.60
C GLN A 420 28.51 15.65 -11.29
N GLU A 421 28.38 16.76 -12.05
CA GLU A 421 29.11 18.02 -11.79
C GLU A 421 28.75 18.58 -10.41
N MET A 422 27.44 18.58 -10.05
CA MET A 422 26.98 19.00 -8.73
C MET A 422 27.52 18.11 -7.61
N ARG A 423 27.55 16.82 -7.78
CA ARG A 423 28.17 15.89 -6.82
C ARG A 423 29.64 16.25 -6.57
N GLN A 424 30.40 16.53 -7.63
CA GLN A 424 31.78 16.93 -7.51
C GLN A 424 31.95 18.30 -6.81
N PHE A 425 31.04 19.24 -7.13
CA PHE A 425 31.01 20.54 -6.45
C PHE A 425 30.78 20.35 -4.92
N TRP A 426 29.77 19.55 -4.50
CA TRP A 426 29.48 19.28 -3.10
C TRP A 426 30.64 18.61 -2.37
N LYS A 427 31.31 17.65 -2.98
CA LYS A 427 32.53 17.03 -2.43
C LYS A 427 33.62 18.05 -2.20
N ASN A 428 33.85 18.94 -3.17
CA ASN A 428 34.88 19.97 -3.06
C ASN A 428 34.51 21.01 -2.00
N LEU A 429 33.24 21.37 -1.86
CA LEU A 429 32.75 22.32 -0.86
C LEU A 429 32.98 21.80 0.57
N VAL A 430 32.59 20.56 0.83
CA VAL A 430 32.77 19.93 2.16
C VAL A 430 34.25 19.64 2.43
N GLY A 431 35.00 19.18 1.45
CA GLY A 431 36.45 18.92 1.61
C GLY A 431 37.27 20.14 1.98
N LYS A 432 36.91 21.33 1.47
CA LYS A 432 37.57 22.61 1.81
C LYS A 432 37.22 23.16 3.20
N SER A 433 36.20 22.61 3.87
CA SER A 433 35.77 23.09 5.18
C SER A 433 36.56 22.54 6.36
N ILE A 434 37.51 21.64 6.11
CA ILE A 434 38.41 21.08 7.10
C ILE A 434 39.72 21.86 7.02
N GLU A 435 39.80 23.02 7.70
CA GLU A 435 41.04 23.76 7.85
C GLU A 435 41.70 23.36 9.17
N TYR A 436 42.95 22.92 9.06
CA TYR A 436 43.80 22.72 10.22
C TYR A 436 44.71 23.96 10.39
N HIS A 437 44.57 24.66 11.49
CA HIS A 437 45.48 25.73 11.85
C HIS A 437 46.54 25.22 12.80
N HIS A 438 47.80 25.64 12.55
CA HIS A 438 48.86 25.42 13.51
C HIS A 438 48.72 26.42 14.65
N THR A 439 48.30 25.94 15.81
CA THR A 439 48.28 26.74 17.05
C THR A 439 49.47 26.36 17.91
N ILE A 440 49.95 27.35 18.69
CA ILE A 440 51.01 27.11 19.64
C ILE A 440 50.38 26.88 21.01
N ALA A 441 50.36 25.65 21.47
CA ALA A 441 49.95 25.31 22.81
C ALA A 441 51.12 25.61 23.77
N ASN A 442 50.89 26.61 24.64
CA ASN A 442 51.88 27.03 25.66
C ASN A 442 51.81 26.06 26.86
N ARG A 443 52.86 26.10 27.70
CA ARG A 443 52.92 25.33 28.95
C ARG A 443 52.80 23.82 28.74
N GLN A 444 53.54 23.31 27.78
CA GLN A 444 53.58 21.87 27.47
C GLN A 444 54.80 21.24 28.16
N ARG A 445 54.74 19.93 28.37
CA ARG A 445 55.85 19.13 28.95
C ARG A 445 56.93 18.81 27.93
N LYS A 446 56.67 18.98 26.67
CA LYS A 446 57.60 18.68 25.53
C LYS A 446 57.33 19.66 24.40
N GLY A 447 58.38 20.09 23.71
CA GLY A 447 58.27 21.00 22.58
C GLY A 447 59.45 21.94 22.46
N ARG A 448 59.26 23.17 21.93
CA ARG A 448 60.26 24.22 21.87
C ARG A 448 60.23 24.96 23.20
N LEU A 449 61.41 25.19 23.80
CA LEU A 449 61.49 25.92 25.07
C LEU A 449 60.91 27.33 24.96
N ASN A 450 59.95 27.63 25.82
CA ASN A 450 59.39 28.97 26.02
C ASN A 450 60.24 29.68 27.11
N VAL A 451 61.08 30.57 26.66
CA VAL A 451 62.06 31.27 27.55
C VAL A 451 61.35 32.06 28.65
N LYS A 452 60.19 32.66 28.36
CA LYS A 452 59.40 33.39 29.32
C LYS A 452 58.84 32.51 30.43
N ASP A 453 58.24 31.37 30.05
CA ASP A 453 57.70 30.43 31.02
C ASP A 453 58.86 29.70 31.77
N PHE A 454 59.97 29.46 31.16
CA PHE A 454 61.16 28.95 31.83
C PHE A 454 61.69 29.90 32.91
N ILE A 455 61.82 31.20 32.60
CA ILE A 455 62.22 32.21 33.58
C ILE A 455 61.25 32.29 34.75
N ASN A 456 59.94 32.30 34.46
CA ASN A 456 58.89 32.40 35.50
C ASN A 456 58.83 31.13 36.38
N GLN A 457 59.17 29.96 35.86
CA GLN A 457 59.11 28.70 36.58
C GLN A 457 60.54 28.18 36.96
N TYR A 458 61.55 29.01 36.83
CA TYR A 458 62.95 28.64 37.11
C TYR A 458 63.13 28.03 38.51
N PRO A 459 62.57 28.59 39.62
CA PRO A 459 62.71 27.92 40.92
C PRO A 459 62.08 26.54 41.01
N GLN A 460 60.98 26.30 40.31
CA GLN A 460 60.29 25.01 40.25
C GLN A 460 61.08 24.02 39.37
N PHE A 461 61.69 24.53 38.29
CA PHE A 461 62.55 23.75 37.42
C PHE A 461 63.73 23.21 38.18
N ILE A 462 64.45 24.05 38.94
CA ILE A 462 65.59 23.63 39.78
C ILE A 462 65.19 22.63 40.86
N ALA A 463 64.01 22.80 41.45
CA ALA A 463 63.48 21.88 42.45
C ALA A 463 63.16 20.50 41.84
N SER A 464 62.61 20.47 40.61
CA SER A 464 62.32 19.25 39.87
C SER A 464 63.57 18.53 39.36
N GLU A 465 64.57 19.27 38.97
CA GLU A 465 65.89 18.73 38.60
C GLU A 465 66.54 18.03 39.79
N ARG A 466 66.55 18.67 40.94
CA ARG A 466 67.12 18.10 42.18
C ARG A 466 66.34 16.88 42.70
N SER A 467 65.03 16.81 42.42
CA SER A 467 64.22 15.64 42.77
C SER A 467 64.22 14.56 41.73
N GLY A 468 64.89 14.76 40.57
CA GLY A 468 64.93 13.83 39.46
C GLY A 468 63.62 13.73 38.66
N ASN A 469 62.64 14.63 38.87
CA ASN A 469 61.30 14.59 38.27
C ASN A 469 61.10 15.67 37.24
N LEU A 470 61.94 15.74 36.22
CA LEU A 470 61.88 16.74 35.16
C LEU A 470 60.63 16.73 34.29
N ASN A 471 59.89 15.64 34.34
CA ASN A 471 58.66 15.47 33.52
C ASN A 471 57.46 16.37 33.94
N ASP A 472 57.54 17.01 35.11
CA ASP A 472 56.44 17.87 35.62
C ASP A 472 56.56 19.33 35.16
N ASN A 473 57.63 19.70 34.51
CA ASN A 473 57.87 21.07 34.04
C ASN A 473 57.06 21.35 32.74
N THR A 474 56.25 22.42 32.79
CA THR A 474 55.40 22.86 31.67
C THR A 474 55.96 24.12 31.01
N ILE A 475 57.20 24.09 30.57
CA ILE A 475 57.99 25.24 30.06
C ILE A 475 58.15 25.24 28.54
N TYR A 476 57.47 24.34 27.84
CA TYR A 476 57.61 24.21 26.40
C TYR A 476 56.37 24.68 25.67
N ASP A 477 56.58 25.17 24.45
CA ASP A 477 55.53 25.41 23.47
C ASP A 477 55.55 24.28 22.46
N ARG A 478 54.36 23.78 22.13
CA ARG A 478 54.21 22.73 21.13
C ARG A 478 53.28 23.20 20.03
N GLN A 479 53.70 23.08 18.80
CA GLN A 479 52.78 23.23 17.68
C GLN A 479 51.77 22.08 17.69
N GLN A 480 50.50 22.43 17.76
CA GLN A 480 49.40 21.48 17.62
C GLN A 480 48.59 21.86 16.39
N LEU A 481 48.10 20.87 15.69
CA LEU A 481 47.08 21.04 14.66
C LEU A 481 45.75 21.16 15.39
N GLU A 482 45.21 22.33 15.47
CA GLU A 482 43.91 22.57 16.05
C GLU A 482 42.89 22.70 14.93
N LYS A 483 41.84 21.88 15.01
CA LYS A 483 40.71 21.94 14.08
C LYS A 483 39.87 23.16 14.46
N ILE A 484 39.93 24.23 13.67
CA ILE A 484 39.06 25.37 13.88
C ILE A 484 37.66 24.99 13.35
N THR A 485 36.68 24.94 14.25
CA THR A 485 35.28 24.85 13.88
C THR A 485 34.83 26.28 13.55
N ILE A 486 34.76 26.59 12.25
CA ILE A 486 34.15 27.83 11.78
C ILE A 486 32.63 27.71 12.02
N GLU A 487 31.99 28.76 12.51
CA GLU A 487 30.53 28.80 12.63
C GLU A 487 29.89 28.55 11.27
N LYS A 488 29.13 27.47 11.14
CA LYS A 488 28.52 26.99 9.91
C LYS A 488 27.02 27.15 9.99
N PRO A 489 26.30 27.35 8.86
CA PRO A 489 24.86 27.22 8.91
C PRO A 489 24.47 25.82 9.40
N GLU A 490 23.48 25.76 10.27
CA GLU A 490 22.91 24.50 10.76
C GLU A 490 21.97 23.87 9.73
N SER A 491 21.35 24.71 8.89
CA SER A 491 20.40 24.28 7.86
C SER A 491 20.41 25.20 6.63
N ILE A 492 20.09 24.59 5.50
CA ILE A 492 19.86 25.25 4.21
C ILE A 492 18.47 24.86 3.75
N GLU A 493 17.62 25.82 3.48
CA GLU A 493 16.29 25.64 2.93
C GLU A 493 16.24 26.27 1.53
N ILE A 494 15.81 25.49 0.54
CA ILE A 494 15.72 25.95 -0.85
C ILE A 494 14.27 25.78 -1.31
N SER A 495 13.60 26.89 -1.63
CA SER A 495 12.28 26.89 -2.23
C SER A 495 12.40 27.13 -3.73
N LEU A 496 11.79 26.27 -4.53
CA LEU A 496 11.67 26.41 -5.97
C LEU A 496 10.22 26.76 -6.31
N LEU A 497 10.01 27.93 -6.88
CA LEU A 497 8.75 28.42 -7.39
C LEU A 497 8.75 28.23 -8.89
N ILE A 498 7.75 27.55 -9.41
CA ILE A 498 7.62 27.24 -10.84
C ILE A 498 6.32 27.84 -11.34
N ASP A 499 6.44 28.74 -12.30
CA ASP A 499 5.31 29.22 -13.07
C ASP A 499 4.67 28.03 -13.81
N THR A 500 3.37 27.88 -13.65
CA THR A 500 2.54 26.90 -14.36
C THR A 500 1.37 27.58 -15.04
N SER A 501 1.50 28.87 -15.35
CA SER A 501 0.51 29.60 -16.18
C SER A 501 0.36 28.99 -17.57
N GLY A 502 -0.72 29.34 -18.28
CA GLY A 502 -1.04 28.79 -19.60
C GLY A 502 0.07 28.98 -20.63
N SER A 503 0.92 30.01 -20.51
CA SER A 503 2.09 30.23 -21.36
C SER A 503 3.19 29.18 -21.25
N MET A 504 3.18 28.44 -20.11
CA MET A 504 4.07 27.31 -19.87
C MET A 504 3.63 26.00 -20.54
N ASP A 505 2.50 25.99 -21.28
CA ASP A 505 2.02 24.80 -22.03
C ASP A 505 2.86 24.53 -23.32
N ASP A 506 4.07 25.00 -23.35
CA ASP A 506 5.11 24.60 -24.31
C ASP A 506 5.84 23.36 -23.75
N PRO A 507 5.83 22.24 -24.50
CA PRO A 507 6.46 21.00 -24.04
C PRO A 507 7.93 21.14 -23.67
N LEU A 508 8.66 22.06 -24.29
CA LEU A 508 10.07 22.31 -24.00
C LEU A 508 10.24 23.09 -22.69
N LYS A 509 9.46 24.16 -22.47
CA LYS A 509 9.49 24.95 -21.24
C LYS A 509 9.15 24.09 -20.04
N LEU A 510 8.04 23.34 -20.13
CA LEU A 510 7.57 22.44 -19.08
C LEU A 510 8.62 21.36 -18.75
N ARG A 511 9.20 20.73 -19.76
CA ARG A 511 10.24 19.73 -19.59
C ARG A 511 11.46 20.32 -18.85
N ILE A 512 11.96 21.47 -19.27
CA ILE A 512 13.13 22.10 -18.66
C ILE A 512 12.85 22.54 -17.21
N ALA A 513 11.64 23.03 -16.91
CA ALA A 513 11.22 23.33 -15.54
C ALA A 513 11.24 22.06 -14.68
N LYS A 514 10.69 20.95 -15.18
CA LYS A 514 10.74 19.64 -14.50
C LYS A 514 12.18 19.12 -14.34
N GLU A 515 13.01 19.20 -15.38
CA GLU A 515 14.44 18.83 -15.33
C GLU A 515 15.19 19.64 -14.27
N THR A 516 14.91 20.93 -14.17
CA THR A 516 15.52 21.81 -13.18
C THR A 516 15.09 21.44 -11.76
N ALA A 517 13.81 21.17 -11.54
CA ALA A 517 13.29 20.72 -10.26
C ALA A 517 13.93 19.40 -9.82
N VAL A 518 14.00 18.41 -10.71
CA VAL A 518 14.63 17.10 -10.42
C VAL A 518 16.11 17.27 -10.12
N LEU A 519 16.84 18.03 -10.94
CA LEU A 519 18.26 18.26 -10.73
C LEU A 519 18.53 18.89 -9.36
N LEU A 520 17.75 19.89 -8.95
CA LEU A 520 17.86 20.52 -7.66
C LEU A 520 17.61 19.53 -6.52
N MET A 521 16.46 18.83 -6.57
CA MET A 521 16.09 17.86 -5.53
C MET A 521 17.10 16.72 -5.40
N LEU A 522 17.54 16.14 -6.52
CA LEU A 522 18.55 15.08 -6.52
C LEU A 522 19.92 15.59 -6.05
N SER A 523 20.31 16.80 -6.43
CA SER A 523 21.58 17.40 -5.98
C SER A 523 21.61 17.61 -4.48
N ILE A 524 20.52 18.06 -3.89
CA ILE A 524 20.40 18.24 -2.44
C ILE A 524 20.37 16.89 -1.72
N LYS A 525 19.69 15.89 -2.29
CA LYS A 525 19.74 14.51 -1.79
C LYS A 525 21.17 13.97 -1.77
N ASP A 526 21.90 14.13 -2.87
CA ASP A 526 23.29 13.70 -2.97
C ASP A 526 24.19 14.46 -1.96
N PHE A 527 23.94 15.74 -1.76
CA PHE A 527 24.66 16.54 -0.75
C PHE A 527 24.43 16.03 0.67
N ASN A 528 23.17 15.79 1.04
CA ASN A 528 22.83 15.24 2.36
C ASN A 528 23.44 13.85 2.58
N THR A 529 23.42 13.00 1.56
CA THR A 529 24.04 11.66 1.60
C THR A 529 25.55 11.79 1.85
N TYR A 530 26.20 12.72 1.17
CA TYR A 530 27.64 12.96 1.36
C TYR A 530 27.95 13.53 2.76
N LEU A 531 27.11 14.44 3.27
CA LEU A 531 27.24 14.96 4.64
C LEU A 531 27.11 13.84 5.68
N ASP A 532 26.20 12.89 5.48
CA ASP A 532 26.03 11.74 6.38
C ASP A 532 27.26 10.81 6.37
N GLN A 533 27.82 10.55 5.19
CA GLN A 533 29.03 9.74 5.05
C GLN A 533 30.24 10.37 5.74
N THR A 534 30.37 11.71 5.65
CA THR A 534 31.50 12.46 6.22
C THR A 534 31.24 13.01 7.63
N ARG A 535 30.09 12.71 8.21
CA ARG A 535 29.64 13.28 9.50
C ARG A 535 30.61 13.04 10.66
N ARG A 536 31.26 11.88 10.69
CA ARG A 536 32.26 11.53 11.74
C ARG A 536 33.51 12.40 11.65
N GLU A 537 33.86 12.81 10.43
CA GLU A 537 35.08 13.61 10.16
C GLU A 537 34.82 15.11 10.32
N THR A 538 33.64 15.56 9.87
CA THR A 538 33.30 17.01 9.85
C THR A 538 32.62 17.50 11.12
N ASN A 539 32.06 16.60 11.93
CA ASN A 539 31.18 16.91 13.08
C ASN A 539 30.05 17.91 12.75
N SER A 540 29.66 17.96 11.47
CA SER A 540 28.67 18.91 10.95
C SER A 540 27.26 18.38 11.20
N ARG A 541 26.36 19.25 11.67
CA ARG A 541 24.91 18.98 11.77
C ARG A 541 24.12 19.55 10.59
N LEU A 542 24.81 20.12 9.62
CA LEU A 542 24.21 20.74 8.46
C LEU A 542 23.27 19.78 7.73
N ARG A 543 22.11 20.30 7.35
CA ARG A 543 21.13 19.65 6.49
C ARG A 543 20.62 20.64 5.46
N ALA A 544 20.43 20.17 4.25
CA ALA A 544 19.76 20.93 3.21
C ALA A 544 18.40 20.30 2.90
N ASN A 545 17.38 21.13 2.69
CA ASN A 545 16.02 20.69 2.39
C ASN A 545 15.45 21.49 1.22
N THR A 546 14.53 20.88 0.46
CA THR A 546 13.89 21.52 -0.68
C THR A 546 12.38 21.56 -0.54
N GLN A 547 11.79 22.66 -0.99
CA GLN A 547 10.36 22.89 -1.14
C GLN A 547 10.10 23.21 -2.62
N THR A 548 8.98 22.73 -3.18
CA THR A 548 8.56 23.10 -4.53
C THR A 548 7.13 23.62 -4.49
N ILE A 549 6.91 24.77 -5.05
CA ILE A 549 5.62 25.45 -5.16
C ILE A 549 5.38 25.72 -6.64
N THR A 550 4.23 25.34 -7.14
CA THR A 550 3.72 25.76 -8.45
C THR A 550 2.76 26.93 -8.26
N TYR A 551 2.72 27.83 -9.23
CA TYR A 551 1.80 28.94 -9.18
C TYR A 551 1.27 29.31 -10.58
N SER A 552 0.02 29.76 -10.57
CA SER A 552 -0.71 30.30 -11.71
C SER A 552 -1.70 31.36 -11.17
N ASP A 553 -3.02 31.22 -11.32
CA ASP A 553 -4.03 32.03 -10.61
C ASP A 553 -3.94 31.85 -9.10
N GLU A 554 -3.70 30.61 -8.69
CA GLU A 554 -3.46 30.19 -7.32
C GLU A 554 -2.09 29.54 -7.20
N PHE A 555 -1.60 29.30 -6.01
CA PHE A 555 -0.36 28.54 -5.81
C PHE A 555 -0.63 27.27 -5.01
N GLU A 556 0.15 26.22 -5.30
CA GLU A 556 0.13 24.96 -4.58
C GLU A 556 1.53 24.58 -4.09
N GLU A 557 1.66 24.26 -2.82
CA GLU A 557 2.87 23.66 -2.27
C GLU A 557 2.88 22.16 -2.61
N ILE A 558 3.37 21.80 -3.80
CA ILE A 558 3.38 20.43 -4.30
C ILE A 558 4.40 19.54 -3.61
N LYS A 559 5.45 20.12 -3.03
CA LYS A 559 6.42 19.45 -2.18
C LYS A 559 6.81 20.34 -1.00
N PRO A 560 6.35 20.06 0.22
CA PRO A 560 6.77 20.77 1.41
C PRO A 560 8.19 20.42 1.83
N PHE A 561 8.75 21.20 2.77
CA PHE A 561 9.99 20.85 3.43
C PHE A 561 9.82 19.55 4.24
N GLU A 562 10.68 18.57 4.00
CA GLU A 562 10.64 17.28 4.66
C GLU A 562 11.10 17.39 6.13
N LYS A 563 10.31 16.86 7.05
CA LYS A 563 10.66 16.87 8.48
C LYS A 563 11.64 15.76 8.84
N ARG A 564 11.43 14.56 8.37
CA ARG A 564 12.33 13.38 8.43
C ARG A 564 11.76 12.31 7.50
N THR A 565 12.45 11.99 6.42
CA THR A 565 12.04 10.97 5.47
C THR A 565 13.13 9.94 5.28
N SER A 566 12.72 8.71 4.98
CA SER A 566 13.64 7.67 4.53
C SER A 566 14.20 8.01 3.14
N TYR A 567 15.22 7.30 2.71
CA TYR A 567 15.76 7.47 1.35
C TYR A 567 14.72 7.17 0.27
N LEU A 568 13.86 6.18 0.51
CA LEU A 568 12.81 5.74 -0.41
C LEU A 568 11.68 6.78 -0.49
N ASP A 569 11.20 7.31 0.64
CA ASP A 569 10.19 8.36 0.67
C ASP A 569 10.62 9.58 -0.14
N ASN A 570 11.90 9.94 -0.07
CA ASN A 570 12.43 11.07 -0.82
C ASN A 570 12.34 10.86 -2.34
N GLU A 571 12.62 9.65 -2.85
CA GLU A 571 12.50 9.36 -4.29
C GLU A 571 11.04 9.39 -4.75
N ALA A 572 10.14 8.77 -4.00
CA ALA A 572 8.71 8.80 -4.28
C ALA A 572 8.16 10.24 -4.29
N ASN A 573 8.59 11.07 -3.34
CA ASN A 573 8.21 12.47 -3.28
C ASN A 573 8.69 13.25 -4.52
N ILE A 574 9.91 13.00 -5.01
CA ILE A 574 10.40 13.62 -6.25
C ILE A 574 9.53 13.24 -7.44
N ILE A 575 9.23 11.94 -7.60
CA ILE A 575 8.40 11.44 -8.70
C ILE A 575 7.00 12.08 -8.66
N LYS A 576 6.35 12.08 -7.50
CA LYS A 576 5.03 12.69 -7.31
C LYS A 576 5.05 14.22 -7.52
N THR A 577 6.15 14.88 -7.18
CA THR A 577 6.30 16.32 -7.42
C THR A 577 6.29 16.64 -8.92
N ILE A 578 7.02 15.87 -9.72
CA ILE A 578 7.10 16.08 -11.17
C ILE A 578 5.73 15.94 -11.83
N SER A 579 4.95 14.93 -11.45
CA SER A 579 3.63 14.70 -12.02
C SER A 579 2.62 15.82 -11.73
N LYS A 580 2.86 16.62 -10.68
CA LYS A 580 2.03 17.76 -10.32
C LYS A 580 2.43 19.09 -11.00
N ILE A 581 3.57 19.14 -11.69
CA ILE A 581 3.96 20.31 -12.48
C ILE A 581 3.20 20.26 -13.81
N VAL A 582 2.02 20.89 -13.84
CA VAL A 582 1.09 20.88 -14.98
C VAL A 582 0.65 22.32 -15.25
N PRO A 583 0.68 22.78 -16.51
CA PRO A 583 0.28 24.15 -16.85
C PRO A 583 -1.23 24.36 -16.64
N TYR A 584 -1.61 25.48 -16.05
CA TYR A 584 -3.01 25.93 -15.93
C TYR A 584 -3.10 27.41 -15.53
N GLY A 585 -4.19 28.11 -15.87
CA GLY A 585 -4.52 29.44 -15.36
C GLY A 585 -3.65 30.61 -15.85
N ALA A 586 -3.71 31.73 -15.14
CA ALA A 586 -2.93 32.95 -15.37
C ALA A 586 -1.71 33.03 -14.45
N ASN A 587 -1.02 34.18 -14.38
CA ASN A 587 0.23 34.34 -13.60
C ASN A 587 0.03 35.22 -12.38
N ASN A 588 0.30 34.67 -11.16
CA ASN A 588 0.25 35.39 -9.88
C ASN A 588 1.49 35.10 -9.03
N ASP A 589 2.61 35.69 -9.38
CA ASP A 589 3.93 35.48 -8.73
C ASP A 589 3.99 36.02 -7.31
N GLU A 590 3.21 37.06 -6.97
CA GLU A 590 3.26 37.72 -5.68
C GLU A 590 2.80 36.80 -4.55
N ALA A 591 1.76 36.00 -4.78
CA ALA A 591 1.14 35.17 -3.77
C ALA A 591 2.11 34.12 -3.17
N PRO A 592 2.86 33.32 -3.96
CA PRO A 592 3.80 32.35 -3.40
C PRO A 592 5.02 33.01 -2.73
N LEU A 593 5.46 34.19 -3.18
CA LEU A 593 6.54 34.94 -2.53
C LEU A 593 6.10 35.44 -1.13
N ASN A 594 4.88 35.95 -1.01
CA ASN A 594 4.32 36.35 0.27
C ASN A 594 4.10 35.14 1.20
N PHE A 595 3.62 34.02 0.67
CA PHE A 595 3.45 32.77 1.42
C PHE A 595 4.77 32.30 2.04
N ILE A 596 5.87 32.30 1.31
CA ILE A 596 7.19 31.92 1.83
C ILE A 596 7.59 32.83 3.00
N ARG A 597 7.35 34.15 2.88
CA ARG A 597 7.67 35.09 3.94
C ARG A 597 6.82 34.86 5.19
N GLU A 598 5.53 34.69 5.01
CA GLU A 598 4.55 34.54 6.09
C GLU A 598 4.61 33.20 6.80
N SER A 599 5.04 32.16 6.10
CA SER A 599 5.26 30.81 6.64
C SER A 599 6.50 30.72 7.55
N MET A 600 7.41 31.71 7.51
CA MET A 600 8.60 31.71 8.36
C MET A 600 8.24 31.93 9.83
N SER A 601 8.63 30.98 10.67
CA SER A 601 8.49 31.12 12.12
C SER A 601 9.46 32.20 12.68
N PRO A 602 9.16 32.82 13.83
CA PRO A 602 10.09 33.74 14.48
C PRO A 602 11.47 33.13 14.75
N ASP A 603 11.54 31.83 15.04
CA ASP A 603 12.80 31.08 15.21
C ASP A 603 13.60 31.01 13.90
N GLN A 604 12.95 30.76 12.78
CA GLN A 604 13.61 30.75 11.47
C GLN A 604 14.16 32.16 11.12
N VAL A 605 13.39 33.22 11.37
CA VAL A 605 13.84 34.59 11.14
C VAL A 605 15.05 34.92 12.02
N ALA A 606 15.06 34.50 13.28
CA ALA A 606 16.21 34.66 14.16
C ALA A 606 17.45 33.91 13.64
N LYS A 607 17.27 32.64 13.23
CA LYS A 607 18.36 31.82 12.67
C LYS A 607 18.91 32.36 11.34
N ILE A 608 18.08 33.00 10.52
CA ILE A 608 18.52 33.66 9.28
C ILE A 608 19.42 34.86 9.67
N LYS A 609 19.03 35.69 10.63
CA LYS A 609 19.82 36.84 11.12
C LYS A 609 21.13 36.37 11.74
N GLU A 610 21.14 35.28 12.46
CA GLU A 610 22.35 34.67 13.06
C GLU A 610 23.16 33.85 12.03
N GLN A 611 22.79 33.82 10.78
CA GLN A 611 23.41 33.03 9.72
C GLN A 611 23.42 31.50 9.97
N LYS A 612 22.62 31.01 10.90
CA LYS A 612 22.45 29.58 11.17
C LYS A 612 21.52 28.88 10.18
N LEU A 613 20.58 29.61 9.57
CA LEU A 613 19.72 29.17 8.50
C LEU A 613 20.01 30.00 7.24
N LYS A 614 20.30 29.31 6.12
CA LYS A 614 20.33 29.92 4.80
C LYS A 614 19.07 29.52 4.05
N LYS A 615 18.22 30.51 3.77
CA LYS A 615 17.01 30.33 2.99
C LYS A 615 17.19 30.93 1.59
N ILE A 616 16.97 30.13 0.57
CA ILE A 616 17.17 30.46 -0.85
C ILE A 616 15.85 30.24 -1.57
N VAL A 617 15.44 31.18 -2.40
CA VAL A 617 14.25 31.06 -3.25
C VAL A 617 14.67 31.23 -4.70
N PHE A 618 14.31 30.27 -5.51
CA PHE A 618 14.44 30.30 -6.97
C PHE A 618 13.05 30.42 -7.58
N VAL A 619 12.86 31.35 -8.50
CA VAL A 619 11.62 31.55 -9.26
C VAL A 619 11.91 31.32 -10.73
N ILE A 620 11.14 30.47 -11.36
CA ILE A 620 11.16 30.19 -12.80
C ILE A 620 9.85 30.69 -13.38
N THR A 621 9.91 31.62 -14.31
CA THR A 621 8.74 32.21 -15.00
C THR A 621 9.05 32.39 -16.47
N ASP A 622 8.02 32.35 -17.33
CA ASP A 622 8.15 32.62 -18.76
C ASP A 622 7.47 33.91 -19.19
N GLY A 623 6.95 34.70 -18.26
CA GLY A 623 6.23 35.94 -18.53
C GLY A 623 6.56 37.07 -17.57
N ALA A 624 5.84 38.17 -17.72
CA ALA A 624 5.83 39.27 -16.76
C ALA A 624 4.74 39.06 -15.70
N PRO A 625 4.97 39.51 -14.46
CA PRO A 625 3.96 39.45 -13.42
C PRO A 625 2.78 40.37 -13.71
N ASN A 626 1.56 39.98 -13.28
CA ASN A 626 0.33 40.78 -13.47
C ASN A 626 0.43 42.14 -12.74
N ASP A 627 1.05 42.20 -11.56
CA ASP A 627 1.37 43.46 -10.86
C ASP A 627 2.88 43.59 -10.62
N PRO A 628 3.63 44.25 -11.49
CA PRO A 628 5.07 44.41 -11.34
C PRO A 628 5.49 45.10 -10.04
N ASN A 629 4.69 46.06 -9.55
CA ASN A 629 5.01 46.78 -8.32
C ASN A 629 4.76 45.93 -7.05
N ALA A 630 3.70 45.15 -7.05
CA ALA A 630 3.41 44.24 -5.94
C ALA A 630 4.48 43.15 -5.86
N ASN A 631 4.84 42.56 -7.01
CA ASN A 631 5.87 41.53 -7.09
C ASN A 631 7.25 42.09 -6.66
N ALA A 632 7.67 43.25 -7.15
CA ALA A 632 8.91 43.90 -6.71
C ALA A 632 8.96 44.15 -5.20
N ARG A 633 7.82 44.55 -4.60
CA ARG A 633 7.70 44.69 -3.13
C ARG A 633 7.84 43.36 -2.40
N ALA A 634 7.19 42.29 -2.89
CA ALA A 634 7.28 40.96 -2.31
C ALA A 634 8.72 40.43 -2.29
N ILE A 635 9.45 40.59 -3.40
CA ILE A 635 10.88 40.26 -3.51
C ILE A 635 11.72 41.10 -2.54
N ALA A 636 11.52 42.42 -2.48
CA ALA A 636 12.24 43.30 -1.59
C ALA A 636 11.98 42.92 -0.10
N ASN A 637 10.74 42.57 0.26
CA ASN A 637 10.38 42.12 1.60
C ASN A 637 11.07 40.81 1.98
N LEU A 638 11.12 39.83 1.08
CA LEU A 638 11.85 38.58 1.26
C LEU A 638 13.36 38.87 1.48
N THR A 639 13.94 39.63 0.57
CA THR A 639 15.38 39.97 0.61
C THR A 639 15.76 40.74 1.88
N SER A 640 14.92 41.67 2.30
CA SER A 640 15.13 42.42 3.58
C SER A 640 15.04 41.51 4.83
N SER A 641 14.32 40.39 4.73
CA SER A 641 14.27 39.33 5.77
C SER A 641 15.51 38.44 5.79
N GLY A 642 16.47 38.66 4.88
CA GLY A 642 17.70 37.87 4.76
C GLY A 642 17.56 36.63 3.89
N VAL A 643 16.44 36.46 3.17
CA VAL A 643 16.22 35.37 2.20
C VAL A 643 16.91 35.73 0.89
N LEU A 644 17.70 34.81 0.35
CA LEU A 644 18.37 34.95 -0.95
C LEU A 644 17.38 34.58 -2.05
N THR A 645 16.98 35.53 -2.87
CA THR A 645 15.94 35.32 -3.89
C THR A 645 16.52 35.55 -5.29
N PHE A 646 16.24 34.64 -6.22
CA PHE A 646 16.72 34.70 -7.61
C PHE A 646 15.59 34.40 -8.58
N GLY A 647 15.47 35.17 -9.67
CA GLY A 647 14.49 34.96 -10.73
C GLY A 647 15.16 34.51 -12.03
N PHE A 648 14.52 33.59 -12.74
CA PHE A 648 14.93 33.12 -14.05
C PHE A 648 13.76 33.24 -15.03
N GLN A 649 13.92 34.09 -16.08
CA GLN A 649 12.96 34.24 -17.12
C GLN A 649 13.35 33.33 -18.31
N ILE A 650 12.42 32.47 -18.72
CA ILE A 650 12.62 31.48 -19.80
C ILE A 650 11.69 31.70 -20.98
N GLY A 651 12.11 31.27 -22.18
CA GLY A 651 11.32 31.29 -23.39
C GLY A 651 11.48 32.56 -24.26
N ASP A 652 10.86 32.54 -25.43
CA ASP A 652 10.81 33.73 -26.33
C ASP A 652 9.79 34.74 -25.79
N VAL A 653 10.30 35.61 -24.97
CA VAL A 653 9.52 36.65 -24.28
C VAL A 653 9.68 37.94 -25.08
N ASP A 654 8.63 38.73 -25.25
CA ASP A 654 8.72 39.99 -25.92
C ASP A 654 9.57 41.02 -25.16
N ASN A 655 9.86 42.17 -25.78
CA ASN A 655 10.74 43.17 -25.19
C ASN A 655 10.09 43.89 -24.00
N ASP A 656 8.76 43.98 -23.96
CA ASP A 656 8.04 44.63 -22.86
C ASP A 656 8.04 43.74 -21.62
N ASP A 657 7.86 42.44 -21.81
CA ASP A 657 7.96 41.47 -20.72
C ASP A 657 9.40 41.37 -20.18
N LYS A 658 10.42 41.37 -21.05
CA LYS A 658 11.83 41.43 -20.63
C LYS A 658 12.13 42.71 -19.84
N ALA A 659 11.61 43.85 -20.29
CA ALA A 659 11.78 45.10 -19.56
C ALA A 659 11.06 45.09 -18.18
N THR A 660 9.87 44.51 -18.16
CA THR A 660 9.10 44.34 -16.90
C THR A 660 9.81 43.40 -15.92
N PHE A 661 10.33 42.28 -16.41
CA PHE A 661 11.14 41.37 -15.59
C PHE A 661 12.39 42.05 -15.05
N ASP A 662 13.13 42.76 -15.89
CA ASP A 662 14.32 43.50 -15.47
C ASP A 662 13.98 44.60 -14.44
N TYR A 663 12.86 45.32 -14.66
CA TYR A 663 12.35 46.30 -13.70
C TYR A 663 12.11 45.65 -12.33
N VAL A 664 11.40 44.53 -12.27
CA VAL A 664 11.00 43.86 -11.03
C VAL A 664 12.19 43.24 -10.31
N TRP A 665 13.01 42.51 -11.03
CA TRP A 665 14.06 41.65 -10.48
C TRP A 665 15.43 42.35 -10.33
N ASN A 666 15.70 43.43 -11.09
CA ASN A 666 17.00 44.07 -11.12
C ASN A 666 16.93 45.57 -10.72
N GLN A 667 16.10 46.35 -11.40
CA GLN A 667 16.09 47.80 -11.19
C GLN A 667 15.46 48.23 -9.86
N ARG A 668 14.46 47.52 -9.38
CA ARG A 668 13.76 47.76 -8.09
C ARG A 668 14.39 47.09 -6.93
N GLN A 669 15.45 46.34 -7.10
CA GLN A 669 16.17 45.62 -6.05
C GLN A 669 17.52 46.30 -5.74
N ASN A 670 18.07 46.08 -4.57
CA ASN A 670 19.36 46.63 -4.16
C ASN A 670 20.54 46.07 -4.97
N MET A 671 20.34 44.93 -5.60
CA MET A 671 21.30 44.23 -6.48
C MET A 671 20.54 43.44 -7.52
N PRO A 672 21.14 43.18 -8.67
CA PRO A 672 20.50 42.31 -9.69
C PRO A 672 20.26 40.92 -9.14
N LEU A 673 19.00 40.48 -9.21
CA LEU A 673 18.53 39.16 -8.75
C LEU A 673 17.95 38.31 -9.88
N GLY A 674 17.70 38.92 -11.05
CA GLY A 674 17.07 38.29 -12.21
C GLY A 674 18.04 37.98 -13.33
N VAL A 675 17.83 36.85 -14.02
CA VAL A 675 18.55 36.42 -15.20
C VAL A 675 17.56 36.08 -16.29
N VAL A 676 17.66 36.77 -17.44
CA VAL A 676 16.89 36.42 -18.64
C VAL A 676 17.65 35.36 -19.42
N ILE A 677 17.05 34.19 -19.58
CA ILE A 677 17.63 33.04 -20.32
C ILE A 677 17.20 33.06 -21.78
N GLY A 678 15.95 33.50 -22.03
CA GLY A 678 15.37 33.48 -23.36
C GLY A 678 15.18 32.10 -23.92
N ASP A 679 15.40 31.90 -25.23
CA ASP A 679 15.16 30.63 -25.94
C ASP A 679 16.17 29.52 -25.64
N ASP A 680 17.31 29.85 -25.04
CA ASP A 680 18.32 28.86 -24.69
C ASP A 680 18.00 28.17 -23.36
N LEU A 681 16.81 27.52 -23.33
CA LEU A 681 16.23 26.91 -22.16
C LEU A 681 17.15 25.86 -21.50
N GLN A 682 18.01 25.23 -22.27
CA GLN A 682 18.96 24.23 -21.78
C GLN A 682 19.99 24.82 -20.78
N LYS A 683 20.16 26.14 -20.77
CA LYS A 683 21.03 26.81 -19.79
C LYS A 683 20.44 26.92 -18.40
N LEU A 684 19.11 26.82 -18.24
CA LEU A 684 18.45 27.02 -16.94
C LEU A 684 18.98 26.11 -15.83
N PRO A 685 19.06 24.76 -16.01
CA PRO A 685 19.57 23.90 -14.96
C PRO A 685 21.02 24.26 -14.57
N GLN A 686 21.85 24.61 -15.55
CA GLN A 686 23.24 25.00 -15.31
C GLN A 686 23.38 26.35 -14.59
N LEU A 687 22.58 27.33 -14.96
CA LEU A 687 22.58 28.66 -14.33
C LEU A 687 22.09 28.56 -12.87
N LEU A 688 21.02 27.82 -12.63
CA LEU A 688 20.53 27.57 -11.27
C LEU A 688 21.61 26.89 -10.43
N THR A 689 22.24 25.85 -10.97
CA THR A 689 23.36 25.13 -10.36
C THR A 689 24.53 26.08 -10.02
N ASN A 690 24.93 26.93 -10.96
CA ASN A 690 26.02 27.90 -10.76
C ASN A 690 25.64 28.96 -9.72
N THR A 691 24.41 29.45 -9.73
CA THR A 691 23.90 30.41 -8.76
C THR A 691 23.91 29.82 -7.36
N LEU A 692 23.42 28.59 -7.22
CA LEU A 692 23.47 27.84 -5.96
C LEU A 692 24.91 27.64 -5.51
N ALA A 693 25.80 27.19 -6.41
CA ALA A 693 27.20 26.98 -6.12
C ALA A 693 27.89 28.28 -5.68
N ASN A 694 27.65 29.40 -6.33
CA ASN A 694 28.23 30.70 -5.97
C ASN A 694 27.70 31.21 -4.63
N THR A 695 26.40 31.05 -4.40
CA THR A 695 25.76 31.35 -3.11
C THR A 695 26.38 30.54 -1.97
N MET A 696 26.66 29.27 -2.23
CA MET A 696 27.26 28.35 -1.25
C MET A 696 28.75 28.54 -1.06
N LYS A 697 29.52 29.03 -2.07
CA LYS A 697 30.96 29.38 -1.93
C LYS A 697 31.20 30.47 -0.90
N GLY A 698 30.26 31.37 -0.72
CA GLY A 698 30.32 32.41 0.31
C GLY A 698 30.13 31.88 1.74
N ILE A 699 29.63 30.63 1.84
CA ILE A 699 29.46 29.93 3.09
C ILE A 699 30.75 29.15 3.37
N ARG A 700 31.53 29.59 4.32
CA ARG A 700 32.63 28.76 4.84
C ARG A 700 32.00 27.61 5.63
N LEU A 701 31.90 26.44 5.03
CA LEU A 701 31.35 25.22 5.65
C LEU A 701 32.31 24.65 6.70
#